data_2a9c3568b48adaff2f7c2e9299dace1e
#
_entry.id   2a9c3568b48adaff2f7c2e9299dace1e
#
_cell.length_a   1.000
_cell.length_b   1.000
_cell.length_c   1.000
_cell.angle_alpha   90.00
_cell.angle_beta   90.00
_cell.angle_gamma   90.00
#
_symmetry.space_group_name_H-M   'P 1'
#
loop_
_entity.id
_entity.type
_entity.pdbx_description
1 polymer ?
#
loop_
_entity_poly.entity_id
_entity_poly.type
_entity_poly.pdbx_seq_one_letter_code
_entity_poly.pdbx_strand_id
1 'polypeptide(L)'
;MQEPLSSSYPVLPLRDIVVFPHMIVPLFVGRDKSVRALEEVMQDDKQILLSSQVDPGEDDPNEDGIYRTGVLANVLQLLKLPDGTVKVLVEGRARVKITEFVPNDSFFEASCTYLSETEGDPAEIEALVRNVAAEFERYAKVKKNIPEEAMAAVGDATEPAKLADLVAGHLGIEVDQKQGLLETLSVSERLEKVFGMMQGEMSVLQVEKKIKTRVKSQMERTQREYYLNEQMKAIQKELGDGEEGQNEVDELEAKIAETKLSKEAREKVDAELKKLKNMSPMSAEATVVRNYLDWILGVPWGTKSRTKKDLKRAQDILDDDHFGLEKVKERIVEYLAVQQRSKKLKGPIMCLVGPPGVGKTSLGKSVAKATGREFIRISLGGVRDESEIRGHRRTYIGSMPGKIIQALKKAKTTNPLILLDEIDKMGQDFRGDPASAMLEVLDPEQNSTFVDHYLEVEYDLSNVMFLTTANSYNMPGPLLDRMEIISLAGYTEDEKREIARQHLLPKVMKNHGLKDKEFSVSDDALTAMVRVYTREAGVRNMERELAKIARKAVTMIVKKEADVIAVTADNLSDFLGVEKYRFGLAEEEDQVGVVTGLAWTSVGGELLNIEALRLPGKGRMKTTGKLGDVMKESIDAASSYVRSIAPEIGVKPPKFDTIDIHVHVPDGATPKDGPSAGLAMVTSIVSVLTGIPVRKDIAMTGEVSLRGNAMPIGGLKEKLLAALRGGITTVLIPEDNAKDLPEIPDNVKEGLTIIPVKHVSEVLEHALVRKPEPIEWDEAAEEAAAAALKAENGGAGARAH
;
A
#
# COMPACT_ATOMS: atom_id res chain seq x y z
N MET A 1 -39.77 -28.93 4.22
CA MET A 1 -40.77 -27.87 4.48
C MET A 1 -40.44 -27.34 5.86
N GLN A 2 -39.97 -26.11 5.94
CA GLN A 2 -39.62 -25.45 7.21
C GLN A 2 -40.95 -25.06 7.85
N GLU A 3 -41.22 -25.51 9.08
CA GLU A 3 -42.34 -25.02 9.86
C GLU A 3 -42.10 -23.57 10.20
N PRO A 4 -42.97 -22.61 9.85
CA PRO A 4 -42.85 -21.27 10.30
C PRO A 4 -43.05 -21.21 11.83
N LEU A 5 -42.06 -20.68 12.56
CA LEU A 5 -42.28 -20.27 13.93
C LEU A 5 -43.35 -19.18 13.93
N SER A 6 -44.46 -19.42 14.59
CA SER A 6 -45.57 -18.48 14.70
C SER A 6 -45.39 -17.44 15.81
N SER A 7 -44.19 -17.32 16.38
CA SER A 7 -43.88 -16.42 17.49
C SER A 7 -42.77 -15.46 17.08
N SER A 8 -42.94 -14.21 17.44
CA SER A 8 -41.91 -13.18 17.40
C SER A 8 -41.03 -13.28 18.65
N TYR A 9 -39.77 -12.91 18.53
CA TYR A 9 -38.77 -12.91 19.61
C TYR A 9 -38.14 -11.55 19.81
N PRO A 10 -37.93 -11.13 21.09
CA PRO A 10 -37.11 -9.95 21.36
C PRO A 10 -35.67 -10.14 20.81
N VAL A 11 -35.12 -9.11 20.14
CA VAL A 11 -33.79 -9.13 19.54
C VAL A 11 -32.81 -8.35 20.41
N LEU A 12 -31.67 -8.94 20.67
CA LEU A 12 -30.54 -8.30 21.36
C LEU A 12 -29.41 -8.05 20.34
N PRO A 13 -29.22 -6.80 19.87
CA PRO A 13 -28.11 -6.45 19.01
C PRO A 13 -26.78 -6.50 19.77
N LEU A 14 -25.84 -7.32 19.27
CA LEU A 14 -24.50 -7.50 19.83
C LEU A 14 -23.49 -6.66 19.06
N ARG A 15 -22.63 -5.90 19.79
CA ARG A 15 -21.69 -4.95 19.19
C ARG A 15 -20.45 -5.61 18.61
N ASP A 16 -19.77 -6.43 19.41
CA ASP A 16 -18.41 -6.92 19.17
C ASP A 16 -18.26 -8.43 19.32
N ILE A 17 -19.37 -9.13 19.40
CA ILE A 17 -19.39 -10.58 19.57
C ILE A 17 -20.44 -11.24 18.67
N VAL A 18 -20.09 -12.40 18.12
CA VAL A 18 -21.01 -13.32 17.45
C VAL A 18 -21.18 -14.54 18.35
N VAL A 19 -22.42 -14.86 18.69
CA VAL A 19 -22.76 -16.03 19.50
C VAL A 19 -23.12 -17.18 18.54
N PHE A 20 -22.52 -18.34 18.78
CA PHE A 20 -22.80 -19.56 18.02
C PHE A 20 -23.72 -20.52 18.81
N PRO A 21 -24.42 -21.48 18.18
CA PRO A 21 -25.12 -22.55 18.86
C PRO A 21 -24.19 -23.29 19.83
N HIS A 22 -24.74 -23.71 20.95
CA HIS A 22 -24.05 -24.43 22.05
C HIS A 22 -22.99 -23.59 22.81
N MET A 23 -22.87 -22.28 22.51
CA MET A 23 -21.95 -21.38 23.19
C MET A 23 -22.63 -20.76 24.42
N ILE A 24 -21.97 -20.83 25.58
CA ILE A 24 -22.43 -20.13 26.80
C ILE A 24 -21.58 -18.87 27.00
N VAL A 25 -22.22 -17.71 26.99
CA VAL A 25 -21.48 -16.42 26.99
C VAL A 25 -22.12 -15.47 28.00
N PRO A 26 -21.31 -14.83 28.87
CA PRO A 26 -21.75 -13.70 29.68
C PRO A 26 -21.75 -12.42 28.82
N LEU A 27 -22.88 -11.76 28.75
CA LEU A 27 -23.02 -10.48 28.04
C LEU A 27 -23.28 -9.37 29.05
N PHE A 28 -22.72 -8.17 28.78
CA PHE A 28 -22.98 -6.95 29.55
C PHE A 28 -23.84 -6.02 28.71
N VAL A 29 -25.04 -5.75 29.16
CA VAL A 29 -26.06 -5.03 28.40
C VAL A 29 -26.40 -3.72 29.15
N GLY A 30 -26.14 -2.59 28.48
CA GLY A 30 -26.34 -1.26 29.06
C GLY A 30 -27.31 -0.37 28.26
N ARG A 31 -27.76 -0.78 27.06
CA ARG A 31 -28.69 0.00 26.24
C ARG A 31 -30.11 -0.18 26.73
N ASP A 32 -30.87 0.90 26.86
CA ASP A 32 -32.26 0.88 27.38
C ASP A 32 -33.16 -0.09 26.62
N LYS A 33 -33.11 -0.09 25.26
CA LYS A 33 -33.90 -1.00 24.44
C LYS A 33 -33.52 -2.46 24.69
N SER A 34 -32.24 -2.76 24.81
CA SER A 34 -31.71 -4.11 25.06
C SER A 34 -32.03 -4.61 26.48
N VAL A 35 -32.00 -3.72 27.46
CA VAL A 35 -32.39 -4.05 28.84
C VAL A 35 -33.89 -4.38 28.91
N ARG A 36 -34.76 -3.61 28.24
CA ARG A 36 -36.20 -3.89 28.15
C ARG A 36 -36.49 -5.22 27.44
N ALA A 37 -35.76 -5.52 26.35
CA ALA A 37 -35.88 -6.81 25.69
C ALA A 37 -35.59 -7.99 26.64
N LEU A 38 -34.55 -7.86 27.49
CA LEU A 38 -34.21 -8.89 28.49
C LEU A 38 -35.23 -8.97 29.61
N GLU A 39 -35.81 -7.86 30.03
CA GLU A 39 -36.86 -7.83 31.04
C GLU A 39 -38.14 -8.53 30.57
N GLU A 40 -38.51 -8.32 29.29
CA GLU A 40 -39.65 -9.02 28.68
C GLU A 40 -39.41 -10.52 28.60
N VAL A 41 -38.25 -10.93 28.11
CA VAL A 41 -37.86 -12.36 28.03
C VAL A 41 -37.91 -13.09 29.38
N MET A 42 -37.66 -12.40 30.49
CA MET A 42 -37.69 -13.00 31.80
C MET A 42 -39.11 -13.28 32.31
N GLN A 43 -40.14 -12.66 31.74
CA GLN A 43 -41.56 -12.87 32.06
C GLN A 43 -42.16 -14.02 31.26
N ASP A 44 -41.54 -14.39 30.11
CA ASP A 44 -41.98 -15.39 29.16
C ASP A 44 -41.01 -16.61 29.10
N ASP A 45 -40.93 -17.29 27.97
CA ASP A 45 -40.21 -18.55 27.72
C ASP A 45 -38.66 -18.48 27.83
N LYS A 46 -38.11 -17.37 28.29
CA LYS A 46 -36.67 -17.11 28.47
C LYS A 46 -35.85 -17.27 27.18
N GLN A 47 -36.46 -17.07 26.00
CA GLN A 47 -35.81 -17.15 24.71
C GLN A 47 -35.60 -15.75 24.12
N ILE A 48 -34.39 -15.50 23.66
CA ILE A 48 -34.00 -14.24 23.07
C ILE A 48 -33.24 -14.48 21.76
N LEU A 49 -33.45 -13.62 20.76
CA LEU A 49 -32.70 -13.65 19.50
C LEU A 49 -31.45 -12.76 19.59
N LEU A 50 -30.30 -13.39 19.45
CA LEU A 50 -29.00 -12.70 19.44
C LEU A 50 -28.56 -12.50 17.99
N SER A 51 -28.29 -11.25 17.61
CA SER A 51 -27.75 -10.95 16.29
C SER A 51 -26.70 -9.83 16.39
N SER A 52 -25.61 -9.96 15.63
CA SER A 52 -24.54 -8.97 15.67
C SER A 52 -24.88 -7.73 14.85
N GLN A 53 -24.27 -6.59 15.19
CA GLN A 53 -24.34 -5.37 14.41
C GLN A 53 -23.38 -5.43 13.23
N VAL A 54 -23.77 -4.78 12.11
CA VAL A 54 -22.94 -4.64 10.92
C VAL A 54 -21.77 -3.69 11.19
N ASP A 55 -22.06 -2.56 11.86
CA ASP A 55 -21.04 -1.61 12.31
C ASP A 55 -20.96 -1.60 13.85
N PRO A 56 -19.86 -2.12 14.44
CA PRO A 56 -19.65 -2.08 15.88
C PRO A 56 -19.56 -0.66 16.47
N GLY A 57 -19.29 0.36 15.66
CA GLY A 57 -19.17 1.76 16.08
C GLY A 57 -20.50 2.47 16.30
N GLU A 58 -21.62 1.91 15.81
CA GLU A 58 -22.95 2.53 15.92
C GLU A 58 -23.57 2.26 17.29
N ASP A 59 -23.92 3.34 18.01
CA ASP A 59 -24.46 3.23 19.36
C ASP A 59 -25.95 2.84 19.41
N ASP A 60 -26.76 3.27 18.44
CA ASP A 60 -28.18 2.92 18.32
C ASP A 60 -28.49 2.47 16.89
N PRO A 61 -28.20 1.19 16.57
CA PRO A 61 -28.39 0.64 15.23
C PRO A 61 -29.87 0.66 14.85
N ASN A 62 -30.12 0.88 13.57
CA ASN A 62 -31.44 0.65 12.98
C ASN A 62 -31.60 -0.83 12.55
N GLU A 63 -32.75 -1.21 12.00
CA GLU A 63 -33.04 -2.57 11.56
C GLU A 63 -32.08 -3.04 10.43
N ASP A 64 -31.56 -2.14 9.59
CA ASP A 64 -30.61 -2.44 8.54
C ASP A 64 -29.18 -2.58 9.06
N GLY A 65 -28.89 -2.02 10.24
CA GLY A 65 -27.62 -2.13 10.94
C GLY A 65 -27.44 -3.45 11.70
N ILE A 66 -28.39 -4.39 11.62
CA ILE A 66 -28.38 -5.69 12.31
C ILE A 66 -28.32 -6.83 11.27
N TYR A 67 -27.40 -7.77 11.44
CA TYR A 67 -27.34 -8.94 10.57
C TYR A 67 -28.65 -9.75 10.60
N ARG A 68 -29.06 -10.24 9.43
CA ARG A 68 -30.31 -11.02 9.30
C ARG A 68 -30.19 -12.46 9.78
N THR A 69 -28.99 -12.97 9.97
CA THR A 69 -28.73 -14.30 10.51
C THR A 69 -28.24 -14.16 11.94
N GLY A 70 -28.95 -14.78 12.86
CA GLY A 70 -28.65 -14.75 14.29
C GLY A 70 -28.84 -16.13 14.95
N VAL A 71 -28.78 -16.13 16.27
CA VAL A 71 -28.95 -17.34 17.08
C VAL A 71 -30.05 -17.12 18.10
N LEU A 72 -31.03 -18.03 18.12
CA LEU A 72 -32.00 -18.11 19.19
C LEU A 72 -31.31 -18.70 20.41
N ALA A 73 -31.35 -17.99 21.53
CA ALA A 73 -30.64 -18.35 22.76
C ALA A 73 -31.58 -18.40 23.97
N ASN A 74 -31.20 -19.20 24.95
CA ASN A 74 -31.89 -19.26 26.26
C ASN A 74 -31.16 -18.34 27.25
N VAL A 75 -31.89 -17.59 28.04
CA VAL A 75 -31.35 -16.80 29.14
C VAL A 75 -31.25 -17.72 30.37
N LEU A 76 -30.01 -18.04 30.76
CA LEU A 76 -29.74 -18.93 31.92
C LEU A 76 -29.76 -18.15 33.23
N GLN A 77 -29.16 -16.96 33.28
CA GLN A 77 -29.08 -16.13 34.46
C GLN A 77 -29.05 -14.65 34.09
N LEU A 78 -29.71 -13.83 34.88
CA LEU A 78 -29.73 -12.38 34.75
C LEU A 78 -29.39 -11.74 36.11
N LEU A 79 -28.42 -10.79 36.10
CA LEU A 79 -27.98 -10.07 37.29
C LEU A 79 -27.93 -8.55 36.95
N LYS A 80 -28.71 -7.74 37.65
CA LYS A 80 -28.66 -6.27 37.56
C LYS A 80 -27.51 -5.76 38.42
N LEU A 81 -26.67 -4.92 37.80
CA LEU A 81 -25.53 -4.30 38.47
C LEU A 81 -25.94 -2.89 39.03
N PRO A 82 -25.21 -2.36 40.02
CA PRO A 82 -25.55 -1.07 40.66
C PRO A 82 -25.44 0.15 39.71
N ASP A 83 -24.72 0.04 38.62
CA ASP A 83 -24.52 1.04 37.57
C ASP A 83 -25.64 1.07 36.49
N GLY A 84 -26.66 0.21 36.65
CA GLY A 84 -27.78 0.10 35.73
C GLY A 84 -27.51 -0.91 34.56
N THR A 85 -26.31 -1.40 34.41
CA THR A 85 -25.99 -2.47 33.43
C THR A 85 -26.56 -3.82 33.87
N VAL A 86 -26.94 -4.63 32.90
CA VAL A 86 -27.43 -6.00 33.14
C VAL A 86 -26.38 -6.98 32.68
N LYS A 87 -25.89 -7.82 33.57
CA LYS A 87 -25.07 -8.99 33.20
C LYS A 87 -26.00 -10.17 32.96
N VAL A 88 -25.99 -10.71 31.76
CA VAL A 88 -26.83 -11.85 31.39
C VAL A 88 -25.95 -12.99 30.91
N LEU A 89 -26.26 -14.24 31.36
CA LEU A 89 -25.63 -15.47 30.85
C LEU A 89 -26.61 -16.10 29.87
N VAL A 90 -26.17 -16.27 28.62
CA VAL A 90 -26.98 -16.80 27.54
C VAL A 90 -26.36 -18.08 26.97
N GLU A 91 -27.21 -19.02 26.54
CA GLU A 91 -26.81 -20.24 25.84
C GLU A 91 -27.42 -20.24 24.44
N GLY A 92 -26.60 -20.20 23.40
CA GLY A 92 -27.04 -20.31 22.00
C GLY A 92 -27.67 -21.69 21.74
N ARG A 93 -28.82 -21.71 21.04
CA ARG A 93 -29.56 -22.94 20.74
C ARG A 93 -29.54 -23.31 19.27
N ALA A 94 -30.03 -22.43 18.42
CA ALA A 94 -30.24 -22.74 17.01
C ALA A 94 -30.03 -21.51 16.13
N ARG A 95 -29.51 -21.74 14.92
CA ARG A 95 -29.40 -20.72 13.90
C ARG A 95 -30.77 -20.35 13.37
N VAL A 96 -31.02 -19.05 13.24
CA VAL A 96 -32.26 -18.54 12.70
C VAL A 96 -31.99 -17.37 11.74
N LYS A 97 -32.90 -17.19 10.80
CA LYS A 97 -32.90 -16.03 9.89
C LYS A 97 -34.09 -15.15 10.23
N ILE A 98 -33.81 -13.88 10.47
CA ILE A 98 -34.81 -12.84 10.63
C ILE A 98 -35.55 -12.65 9.30
N THR A 99 -36.83 -12.88 9.31
CA THR A 99 -37.71 -12.71 8.14
C THR A 99 -38.24 -11.28 8.08
N GLU A 100 -38.71 -10.75 9.21
CA GLU A 100 -39.31 -9.42 9.32
C GLU A 100 -39.12 -8.91 10.76
N PHE A 101 -38.86 -7.60 10.90
CA PHE A 101 -38.95 -6.94 12.20
C PHE A 101 -40.37 -6.55 12.49
N VAL A 102 -40.80 -6.80 13.70
CA VAL A 102 -42.14 -6.43 14.18
C VAL A 102 -42.06 -5.04 14.80
N PRO A 103 -42.91 -4.08 14.42
CA PRO A 103 -42.90 -2.76 15.00
C PRO A 103 -43.13 -2.79 16.51
N ASN A 104 -42.13 -2.37 17.28
CA ASN A 104 -42.20 -2.28 18.74
C ASN A 104 -41.37 -1.05 19.19
N ASP A 105 -42.00 -0.09 19.84
CA ASP A 105 -41.35 1.14 20.30
C ASP A 105 -40.40 0.96 21.49
N SER A 106 -40.49 -0.17 22.19
CA SER A 106 -39.75 -0.42 23.43
C SER A 106 -38.43 -1.16 23.24
N PHE A 107 -38.37 -2.10 22.28
CA PHE A 107 -37.19 -2.91 21.96
C PHE A 107 -37.31 -3.49 20.54
N PHE A 108 -36.23 -4.06 20.00
CA PHE A 108 -36.29 -4.77 18.71
C PHE A 108 -36.98 -6.12 18.89
N GLU A 109 -37.96 -6.39 18.05
CA GLU A 109 -38.69 -7.65 17.97
C GLU A 109 -38.70 -8.16 16.54
N ALA A 110 -38.52 -9.46 16.32
CA ALA A 110 -38.46 -10.01 14.98
C ALA A 110 -39.05 -11.40 14.89
N SER A 111 -39.72 -11.68 13.76
CA SER A 111 -40.10 -13.00 13.35
C SER A 111 -38.92 -13.69 12.68
N CYS A 112 -38.71 -14.98 12.99
CA CYS A 112 -37.58 -15.70 12.42
C CYS A 112 -37.95 -17.12 11.97
N THR A 113 -37.08 -17.70 11.11
CA THR A 113 -37.19 -19.09 10.66
C THR A 113 -35.93 -19.85 11.01
N TYR A 114 -36.06 -21.11 11.42
CA TYR A 114 -34.91 -21.98 11.66
C TYR A 114 -34.14 -22.22 10.36
N LEU A 115 -32.82 -22.19 10.45
CA LEU A 115 -31.92 -22.56 9.36
C LEU A 115 -31.47 -24.01 9.57
N SER A 116 -31.79 -24.85 8.59
CA SER A 116 -31.35 -26.26 8.61
C SER A 116 -29.93 -26.35 8.05
N GLU A 117 -29.08 -27.05 8.76
CA GLU A 117 -27.71 -27.32 8.32
C GLU A 117 -27.70 -28.46 7.29
N THR A 118 -26.72 -28.40 6.39
CA THR A 118 -26.49 -29.45 5.40
C THR A 118 -25.20 -30.18 5.76
N GLU A 119 -25.30 -31.51 5.87
CA GLU A 119 -24.15 -32.37 6.04
C GLU A 119 -23.49 -32.60 4.67
N GLY A 120 -22.15 -32.77 4.66
CA GLY A 120 -21.37 -33.13 3.46
C GLY A 120 -21.07 -34.62 3.40
N ASP A 121 -20.01 -34.99 2.65
CA ASP A 121 -19.53 -36.37 2.61
C ASP A 121 -19.04 -36.82 4.00
N PRO A 122 -19.58 -37.91 4.56
CA PRO A 122 -19.20 -38.40 5.90
C PRO A 122 -17.71 -38.65 6.07
N ALA A 123 -17.01 -39.15 5.05
CA ALA A 123 -15.57 -39.41 5.11
C ALA A 123 -14.74 -38.12 5.15
N GLU A 124 -15.16 -37.11 4.41
CA GLU A 124 -14.54 -35.77 4.40
C GLU A 124 -14.74 -35.08 5.74
N ILE A 125 -15.96 -35.10 6.26
CA ILE A 125 -16.30 -34.50 7.57
C ILE A 125 -15.48 -35.15 8.69
N GLU A 126 -15.34 -36.49 8.72
CA GLU A 126 -14.54 -37.17 9.74
C GLU A 126 -13.06 -36.74 9.70
N ALA A 127 -12.51 -36.58 8.50
CA ALA A 127 -11.14 -36.09 8.33
C ALA A 127 -10.98 -34.62 8.78
N LEU A 128 -11.94 -33.73 8.43
CA LEU A 128 -11.96 -32.34 8.84
C LEU A 128 -12.10 -32.19 10.36
N VAL A 129 -12.99 -32.94 10.99
CA VAL A 129 -13.16 -32.95 12.45
C VAL A 129 -11.86 -33.27 13.18
N ARG A 130 -11.15 -34.33 12.75
CA ARG A 130 -9.86 -34.70 13.35
C ARG A 130 -8.82 -33.60 13.17
N ASN A 131 -8.75 -33.00 11.98
CA ASN A 131 -7.80 -31.96 11.69
C ASN A 131 -8.10 -30.67 12.48
N VAL A 132 -9.37 -30.24 12.54
CA VAL A 132 -9.80 -29.05 13.29
C VAL A 132 -9.52 -29.20 14.77
N ALA A 133 -9.88 -30.37 15.36
CA ALA A 133 -9.64 -30.64 16.79
C ALA A 133 -8.14 -30.63 17.12
N ALA A 134 -7.31 -31.28 16.31
CA ALA A 134 -5.85 -31.30 16.52
C ALA A 134 -5.21 -29.93 16.37
N GLU A 135 -5.66 -29.12 15.41
CA GLU A 135 -5.15 -27.78 15.20
C GLU A 135 -5.63 -26.80 16.27
N PHE A 136 -6.87 -26.98 16.77
CA PHE A 136 -7.37 -26.16 17.88
C PHE A 136 -6.58 -26.38 19.17
N GLU A 137 -6.18 -27.61 19.46
CA GLU A 137 -5.32 -27.93 20.61
C GLU A 137 -3.95 -27.20 20.50
N ARG A 138 -3.38 -27.12 19.29
CA ARG A 138 -2.15 -26.35 19.02
C ARG A 138 -2.37 -24.85 19.17
N TYR A 139 -3.48 -24.35 18.62
CA TYR A 139 -3.87 -22.95 18.70
C TYR A 139 -4.06 -22.50 20.15
N ALA A 140 -4.76 -23.30 20.96
CA ALA A 140 -4.98 -23.03 22.38
C ALA A 140 -3.66 -22.96 23.19
N LYS A 141 -2.69 -23.82 22.89
CA LYS A 141 -1.35 -23.77 23.52
C LYS A 141 -0.58 -22.49 23.18
N VAL A 142 -0.80 -21.90 22.01
CA VAL A 142 -0.13 -20.66 21.58
C VAL A 142 -0.83 -19.43 22.12
N LYS A 143 -2.14 -19.36 22.07
CA LYS A 143 -2.95 -18.18 22.43
C LYS A 143 -3.05 -17.96 23.96
N LYS A 144 -2.86 -18.98 24.79
CA LYS A 144 -2.83 -18.94 26.27
C LYS A 144 -4.06 -18.37 26.99
N ASN A 145 -5.02 -17.78 26.29
CA ASN A 145 -6.21 -17.14 26.87
C ASN A 145 -7.49 -17.97 26.67
N ILE A 146 -7.38 -19.23 26.21
CA ILE A 146 -8.53 -20.12 26.02
C ILE A 146 -8.72 -20.93 27.32
N PRO A 147 -9.92 -20.89 27.94
CA PRO A 147 -10.21 -21.65 29.16
C PRO A 147 -10.04 -23.16 28.95
N GLU A 148 -9.62 -23.86 30.00
CA GLU A 148 -9.49 -25.33 29.97
C GLU A 148 -10.83 -26.03 29.71
N GLU A 149 -11.92 -25.42 30.19
CA GLU A 149 -13.29 -25.92 29.94
C GLU A 149 -13.65 -25.88 28.45
N ALA A 150 -13.18 -24.87 27.71
CA ALA A 150 -13.40 -24.77 26.26
C ALA A 150 -12.60 -25.85 25.49
N MET A 151 -11.38 -26.16 25.95
CA MET A 151 -10.60 -27.27 25.36
C MET A 151 -11.25 -28.63 25.62
N ALA A 152 -11.78 -28.83 26.82
CA ALA A 152 -12.53 -30.05 27.14
C ALA A 152 -13.80 -30.15 26.29
N ALA A 153 -14.57 -29.05 26.15
CA ALA A 153 -15.80 -29.02 25.35
C ALA A 153 -15.57 -29.35 23.88
N VAL A 154 -14.43 -28.85 23.30
CA VAL A 154 -14.04 -29.20 21.94
C VAL A 154 -13.58 -30.65 21.81
N GLY A 155 -12.86 -31.17 22.80
CA GLY A 155 -12.44 -32.59 22.85
C GLY A 155 -13.60 -33.57 22.97
N ASP A 156 -14.65 -33.19 23.68
CA ASP A 156 -15.87 -34.03 23.92
C ASP A 156 -16.93 -33.84 22.82
N ALA A 157 -16.75 -32.94 21.87
CA ALA A 157 -17.70 -32.64 20.81
C ALA A 157 -17.75 -33.79 19.79
N THR A 158 -18.80 -34.60 19.85
CA THR A 158 -19.06 -35.77 18.97
C THR A 158 -19.73 -35.34 17.66
N GLU A 159 -20.45 -34.21 17.66
CA GLU A 159 -21.17 -33.66 16.49
C GLU A 159 -20.30 -32.68 15.72
N PRO A 160 -20.09 -32.88 14.39
CA PRO A 160 -19.23 -32.02 13.56
C PRO A 160 -19.65 -30.55 13.55
N ALA A 161 -20.94 -30.27 13.50
CA ALA A 161 -21.51 -28.92 13.55
C ALA A 161 -21.18 -28.22 14.87
N LYS A 162 -21.35 -28.91 16.00
CA LYS A 162 -21.04 -28.40 17.33
C LYS A 162 -19.55 -28.11 17.50
N LEU A 163 -18.69 -28.99 16.98
CA LEU A 163 -17.24 -28.76 16.98
C LEU A 163 -16.88 -27.47 16.24
N ALA A 164 -17.41 -27.31 15.03
CA ALA A 164 -17.13 -26.11 14.22
C ALA A 164 -17.55 -24.81 14.92
N ASP A 165 -18.70 -24.81 15.57
CA ASP A 165 -19.28 -23.68 16.30
C ASP A 165 -18.50 -23.34 17.57
N LEU A 166 -18.10 -24.31 18.35
CA LEU A 166 -17.29 -24.11 19.54
C LEU A 166 -15.93 -23.54 19.19
N VAL A 167 -15.28 -24.06 18.15
CA VAL A 167 -13.99 -23.56 17.70
C VAL A 167 -14.13 -22.11 17.16
N ALA A 168 -15.13 -21.85 16.30
CA ALA A 168 -15.39 -20.51 15.74
C ALA A 168 -15.58 -19.44 16.82
N GLY A 169 -16.27 -19.78 17.91
CA GLY A 169 -16.47 -18.89 19.06
C GLY A 169 -15.17 -18.42 19.72
N HIS A 170 -14.14 -19.28 19.73
CA HIS A 170 -12.86 -19.00 20.39
C HIS A 170 -11.76 -18.45 19.47
N LEU A 171 -12.01 -18.33 18.15
CA LEU A 171 -11.08 -17.66 17.22
C LEU A 171 -11.00 -16.15 17.50
N GLY A 172 -9.83 -15.58 17.31
CA GLY A 172 -9.58 -14.14 17.48
C GLY A 172 -9.72 -13.33 16.19
N ILE A 173 -10.71 -13.69 15.38
CA ILE A 173 -11.00 -13.07 14.09
C ILE A 173 -12.05 -11.96 14.22
N GLU A 174 -12.17 -11.11 13.22
CA GLU A 174 -13.11 -9.98 13.17
C GLU A 174 -14.58 -10.46 13.17
N VAL A 175 -15.50 -9.55 13.56
CA VAL A 175 -16.94 -9.85 13.72
C VAL A 175 -17.56 -10.29 12.40
N ASP A 176 -17.21 -9.64 11.29
CA ASP A 176 -17.67 -9.95 9.93
C ASP A 176 -17.26 -11.37 9.50
N GLN A 177 -16.05 -11.78 9.83
CA GLN A 177 -15.57 -13.14 9.56
C GLN A 177 -16.29 -14.19 10.39
N LYS A 178 -16.55 -13.90 11.68
CA LYS A 178 -17.36 -14.77 12.54
C LYS A 178 -18.80 -14.86 12.04
N GLN A 179 -19.39 -13.75 11.63
CA GLN A 179 -20.72 -13.72 11.05
C GLN A 179 -20.79 -14.57 9.77
N GLY A 180 -19.78 -14.48 8.91
CA GLY A 180 -19.66 -15.34 7.73
C GLY A 180 -19.62 -16.85 8.06
N LEU A 181 -18.98 -17.22 9.19
CA LEU A 181 -19.03 -18.60 9.69
C LEU A 181 -20.42 -19.00 10.20
N LEU A 182 -21.12 -18.09 10.90
CA LEU A 182 -22.48 -18.32 11.36
C LEU A 182 -23.46 -18.52 10.20
N GLU A 183 -23.28 -17.81 9.09
CA GLU A 183 -24.10 -17.89 7.88
C GLU A 183 -23.79 -19.10 7.00
N THR A 184 -22.67 -19.78 7.23
CA THR A 184 -22.29 -20.97 6.47
C THR A 184 -23.05 -22.17 6.99
N LEU A 185 -24.07 -22.64 6.25
CA LEU A 185 -24.95 -23.72 6.64
C LEU A 185 -24.38 -25.11 6.34
N SER A 186 -23.48 -25.23 5.38
CA SER A 186 -22.74 -26.47 5.10
C SER A 186 -21.72 -26.75 6.20
N VAL A 187 -21.83 -27.89 6.88
CA VAL A 187 -20.94 -28.28 7.98
C VAL A 187 -19.52 -28.53 7.48
N SER A 188 -19.35 -29.17 6.32
CA SER A 188 -18.01 -29.38 5.71
C SER A 188 -17.34 -28.07 5.37
N GLU A 189 -18.03 -27.15 4.65
CA GLU A 189 -17.49 -25.86 4.27
C GLU A 189 -17.15 -24.99 5.50
N ARG A 190 -17.96 -25.06 6.56
CA ARG A 190 -17.71 -24.34 7.80
C ARG A 190 -16.47 -24.86 8.53
N LEU A 191 -16.27 -26.18 8.59
CA LEU A 191 -15.07 -26.81 9.16
C LEU A 191 -13.81 -26.42 8.38
N GLU A 192 -13.87 -26.38 7.04
CA GLU A 192 -12.75 -25.93 6.20
C GLU A 192 -12.40 -24.45 6.45
N LYS A 193 -13.43 -23.58 6.50
CA LYS A 193 -13.23 -22.15 6.79
C LYS A 193 -12.62 -21.94 8.17
N VAL A 194 -13.13 -22.62 9.19
CA VAL A 194 -12.61 -22.58 10.57
C VAL A 194 -11.15 -23.04 10.60
N PHE A 195 -10.83 -24.13 9.91
CA PHE A 195 -9.45 -24.62 9.82
C PHE A 195 -8.51 -23.62 9.15
N GLY A 196 -8.93 -23.04 8.01
CA GLY A 196 -8.16 -22.04 7.29
C GLY A 196 -7.91 -20.75 8.08
N MET A 197 -8.95 -20.24 8.76
CA MET A 197 -8.85 -19.06 9.61
C MET A 197 -7.94 -19.31 10.82
N MET A 198 -8.01 -20.48 11.42
CA MET A 198 -7.15 -20.89 12.54
C MET A 198 -5.68 -20.97 12.14
N GLN A 199 -5.37 -21.51 10.95
CA GLN A 199 -4.00 -21.51 10.42
C GLN A 199 -3.47 -20.10 10.14
N GLY A 200 -4.33 -19.22 9.62
CA GLY A 200 -4.00 -17.80 9.43
C GLY A 200 -3.60 -17.14 10.75
N GLU A 201 -4.43 -17.26 11.78
CA GLU A 201 -4.17 -16.75 13.13
C GLU A 201 -2.89 -17.32 13.75
N MET A 202 -2.67 -18.63 13.62
CA MET A 202 -1.45 -19.28 14.09
C MET A 202 -0.19 -18.70 13.47
N SER A 203 -0.24 -18.40 12.19
CA SER A 203 0.89 -17.77 11.48
C SER A 203 1.20 -16.38 12.04
N VAL A 204 0.18 -15.57 12.29
CA VAL A 204 0.31 -14.23 12.89
C VAL A 204 0.89 -14.34 14.30
N LEU A 205 0.34 -15.20 15.16
CA LEU A 205 0.80 -15.40 16.53
C LEU A 205 2.27 -15.90 16.60
N GLN A 206 2.70 -16.74 15.65
CA GLN A 206 4.09 -17.17 15.55
C GLN A 206 5.04 -16.03 15.19
N VAL A 207 4.63 -15.14 14.27
CA VAL A 207 5.40 -13.94 13.91
C VAL A 207 5.48 -12.98 15.10
N GLU A 208 4.38 -12.73 15.79
CA GLU A 208 4.37 -11.92 17.01
C GLU A 208 5.30 -12.48 18.10
N LYS A 209 5.27 -13.79 18.32
CA LYS A 209 6.17 -14.44 19.27
C LYS A 209 7.63 -14.28 18.87
N LYS A 210 7.96 -14.42 17.59
CA LYS A 210 9.32 -14.18 17.07
C LYS A 210 9.75 -12.72 17.29
N ILE A 211 8.87 -11.76 17.04
CA ILE A 211 9.13 -10.33 17.27
C ILE A 211 9.34 -10.07 18.76
N LYS A 212 8.43 -10.53 19.63
CA LYS A 212 8.55 -10.38 21.09
C LYS A 212 9.85 -11.01 21.61
N THR A 213 10.24 -12.19 21.11
CA THR A 213 11.48 -12.87 21.51
C THR A 213 12.71 -12.08 21.04
N ARG A 214 12.68 -11.53 19.80
CA ARG A 214 13.76 -10.68 19.27
C ARG A 214 13.91 -9.39 20.09
N VAL A 215 12.81 -8.71 20.38
CA VAL A 215 12.79 -7.49 21.20
C VAL A 215 13.28 -7.80 22.62
N LYS A 216 12.81 -8.89 23.23
CA LYS A 216 13.26 -9.33 24.56
C LYS A 216 14.76 -9.64 24.57
N SER A 217 15.26 -10.40 23.58
CA SER A 217 16.69 -10.73 23.52
C SER A 217 17.55 -9.50 23.26
N GLN A 218 17.03 -8.52 22.52
CA GLN A 218 17.71 -7.25 22.31
C GLN A 218 17.72 -6.39 23.58
N MET A 219 16.60 -6.37 24.32
CA MET A 219 16.55 -5.71 25.64
C MET A 219 17.47 -6.40 26.66
N GLU A 220 17.45 -7.74 26.71
CA GLU A 220 18.32 -8.51 27.62
C GLU A 220 19.80 -8.31 27.26
N ARG A 221 20.16 -8.20 25.97
CA ARG A 221 21.51 -7.87 25.52
C ARG A 221 21.92 -6.48 25.95
N THR A 222 21.07 -5.49 25.74
CA THR A 222 21.29 -4.10 26.16
C THR A 222 21.37 -3.99 27.68
N GLN A 223 20.52 -4.72 28.41
CA GLN A 223 20.52 -4.76 29.87
C GLN A 223 21.78 -5.46 30.42
N ARG A 224 22.26 -6.52 29.75
CA ARG A 224 23.48 -7.24 30.10
C ARG A 224 24.73 -6.41 29.80
N GLU A 225 24.75 -5.70 28.66
CA GLU A 225 25.82 -4.74 28.34
C GLU A 225 25.84 -3.57 29.35
N TYR A 226 24.63 -3.07 29.73
CA TYR A 226 24.51 -2.09 30.80
C TYR A 226 25.03 -2.64 32.15
N TYR A 227 24.60 -3.85 32.54
CA TYR A 227 25.00 -4.49 33.78
C TYR A 227 26.52 -4.79 33.84
N LEU A 228 27.11 -5.24 32.73
CA LEU A 228 28.54 -5.45 32.60
C LEU A 228 29.32 -4.13 32.64
N ASN A 229 28.80 -3.06 32.04
CA ASN A 229 29.36 -1.72 32.14
C ASN A 229 29.25 -1.17 33.57
N GLU A 230 28.15 -1.42 34.27
CA GLU A 230 27.98 -1.06 35.69
C GLU A 230 28.88 -1.86 36.60
N GLN A 231 29.08 -3.17 36.39
CA GLN A 231 30.03 -3.98 37.09
C GLN A 231 31.46 -3.52 36.82
N MET A 232 31.80 -3.17 35.58
CA MET A 232 33.13 -2.62 35.24
C MET A 232 33.36 -1.27 35.93
N LYS A 233 32.35 -0.39 36.00
CA LYS A 233 32.35 0.86 36.74
C LYS A 233 32.46 0.64 38.26
N ALA A 234 31.75 -0.36 38.81
CA ALA A 234 31.82 -0.71 40.23
C ALA A 234 33.19 -1.26 40.62
N ILE A 235 33.78 -2.09 39.75
CA ILE A 235 35.16 -2.63 39.94
C ILE A 235 36.20 -1.51 39.79
N GLN A 236 36.03 -0.59 38.84
CA GLN A 236 36.88 0.61 38.73
C GLN A 236 36.76 1.50 39.97
N LYS A 237 35.60 1.57 40.60
CA LYS A 237 35.33 2.37 41.80
C LYS A 237 35.90 1.73 43.08
N GLU A 238 35.97 0.39 43.16
CA GLU A 238 36.64 -0.33 44.25
C GLU A 238 38.17 -0.26 44.15
N LEU A 239 38.70 -0.01 42.93
CA LEU A 239 40.12 0.15 42.65
C LEU A 239 40.66 1.57 42.90
N GLY A 240 39.81 2.52 43.31
CA GLY A 240 40.16 3.91 43.67
C GLY A 240 39.51 4.88 42.73
N ASP A 241 38.55 5.71 43.20
CA ASP A 241 38.70 7.14 43.27
C ASP A 241 37.34 7.83 43.51
N GLY A 242 37.33 8.61 44.57
CA GLY A 242 36.34 9.67 44.83
C GLY A 242 36.48 10.91 43.91
N GLU A 243 37.37 10.87 42.89
CA GLU A 243 37.65 11.99 41.97
C GLU A 243 36.92 11.93 40.64
N GLU A 244 36.42 10.75 40.19
CA GLU A 244 35.74 10.64 38.89
C GLU A 244 34.41 11.39 38.77
N GLY A 245 33.63 11.47 39.86
CA GLY A 245 32.34 12.19 39.83
C GLY A 245 32.49 13.72 39.81
N GLN A 246 33.56 14.27 40.38
CA GLN A 246 33.92 15.68 40.28
C GLN A 246 34.53 16.02 38.92
N ASN A 247 35.39 15.17 38.37
CA ASN A 247 35.93 15.33 37.01
C ASN A 247 34.88 15.39 35.93
N GLU A 248 33.82 14.55 36.00
CA GLU A 248 32.72 14.54 35.02
C GLU A 248 31.90 15.83 35.00
N VAL A 249 31.62 16.39 36.20
CA VAL A 249 30.89 17.66 36.32
C VAL A 249 31.76 18.82 35.83
N ASP A 250 33.07 18.80 36.12
CA ASP A 250 33.99 19.82 35.65
C ASP A 250 34.19 19.75 34.14
N GLU A 251 34.22 18.57 33.53
CA GLU A 251 34.20 18.39 32.08
C GLU A 251 32.89 18.92 31.41
N LEU A 252 31.75 18.68 32.05
CA LEU A 252 30.47 19.22 31.56
C LEU A 252 30.46 20.75 31.63
N GLU A 253 30.99 21.35 32.71
CA GLU A 253 31.15 22.80 32.86
C GLU A 253 32.04 23.39 31.78
N ALA A 254 33.19 22.76 31.50
CA ALA A 254 34.06 23.18 30.41
C ALA A 254 33.36 23.12 29.05
N LYS A 255 32.68 22.03 28.77
CA LYS A 255 31.89 21.89 27.50
C LYS A 255 30.78 22.94 27.40
N ILE A 256 30.09 23.23 28.51
CA ILE A 256 29.05 24.28 28.58
C ILE A 256 29.66 25.65 28.29
N ALA A 257 30.84 25.95 28.83
CA ALA A 257 31.50 27.21 28.59
C ALA A 257 31.96 27.41 27.15
N GLU A 258 32.40 26.34 26.48
CA GLU A 258 32.84 26.35 25.08
C GLU A 258 31.68 26.39 24.08
N THR A 259 30.52 25.83 24.45
CA THR A 259 29.38 25.71 23.56
C THR A 259 28.59 27.05 23.45
N LYS A 260 28.37 27.51 22.21
CA LYS A 260 27.65 28.75 21.91
C LYS A 260 26.12 28.55 22.00
N LEU A 261 25.61 28.19 23.16
CA LEU A 261 24.18 27.97 23.40
C LEU A 261 23.35 29.25 23.14
N SER A 262 22.08 29.10 22.76
CA SER A 262 21.11 30.19 22.80
C SER A 262 20.88 30.64 24.27
N LYS A 263 20.31 31.81 24.47
CA LYS A 263 20.03 32.33 25.82
C LYS A 263 19.16 31.38 26.63
N GLU A 264 18.08 30.92 26.00
CA GLU A 264 17.13 29.97 26.64
C GLU A 264 17.81 28.62 26.96
N ALA A 265 18.55 28.06 25.95
CA ALA A 265 19.29 26.80 26.16
C ALA A 265 20.35 26.93 27.26
N ARG A 266 21.03 28.09 27.37
CA ARG A 266 22.00 28.34 28.42
C ARG A 266 21.33 28.36 29.80
N GLU A 267 20.25 29.10 29.97
CA GLU A 267 19.51 29.16 31.23
C GLU A 267 19.02 27.76 31.67
N LYS A 268 18.54 26.97 30.72
CA LYS A 268 18.07 25.59 30.96
C LYS A 268 19.22 24.67 31.37
N VAL A 269 20.32 24.70 30.64
CA VAL A 269 21.52 23.89 30.91
C VAL A 269 22.13 24.23 32.27
N ASP A 270 22.25 25.52 32.60
CA ASP A 270 22.78 25.95 33.90
C ASP A 270 21.90 25.51 35.07
N ALA A 271 20.56 25.53 34.87
CA ALA A 271 19.62 25.03 35.88
C ALA A 271 19.73 23.51 36.08
N GLU A 272 19.84 22.74 35.01
CA GLU A 272 19.97 21.29 35.08
C GLU A 272 21.36 20.88 35.63
N LEU A 273 22.42 21.58 35.28
CA LEU A 273 23.76 21.36 35.86
C LEU A 273 23.75 21.61 37.36
N LYS A 274 23.08 22.70 37.82
CA LYS A 274 22.93 22.99 39.26
C LYS A 274 22.16 21.88 39.97
N LYS A 275 21.15 21.28 39.33
CA LYS A 275 20.44 20.12 39.88
C LYS A 275 21.38 18.92 39.97
N LEU A 276 22.12 18.63 38.89
CA LEU A 276 23.06 17.49 38.83
C LEU A 276 24.10 17.56 39.95
N LYS A 277 24.64 18.76 40.24
CA LYS A 277 25.60 18.97 41.33
C LYS A 277 25.05 18.63 42.72
N ASN A 278 23.74 18.79 42.94
CA ASN A 278 23.11 18.52 44.20
C ASN A 278 22.49 17.10 44.30
N MET A 279 22.55 16.30 43.23
CA MET A 279 22.04 14.95 43.21
C MET A 279 23.10 13.91 43.52
N SER A 280 22.69 12.78 44.09
CA SER A 280 23.58 11.63 44.20
C SER A 280 24.00 11.12 42.84
N PRO A 281 25.32 10.97 42.57
CA PRO A 281 25.79 10.50 41.26
C PRO A 281 25.20 9.17 40.81
N MET A 282 24.77 8.32 41.73
CA MET A 282 24.18 7.00 41.47
C MET A 282 22.66 7.00 41.33
N SER A 283 21.98 8.15 41.38
CA SER A 283 20.54 8.20 41.25
C SER A 283 20.11 8.03 39.78
N ALA A 284 18.96 7.37 39.54
CA ALA A 284 18.39 7.24 38.21
C ALA A 284 18.08 8.62 37.59
N GLU A 285 17.74 9.58 38.43
CA GLU A 285 17.45 10.96 38.05
C GLU A 285 18.71 11.70 37.57
N ALA A 286 19.86 11.50 38.22
CA ALA A 286 21.13 12.05 37.76
C ALA A 286 21.50 11.51 36.36
N THR A 287 21.22 10.24 36.08
CA THR A 287 21.42 9.65 34.74
C THR A 287 20.53 10.32 33.69
N VAL A 288 19.28 10.62 34.00
CA VAL A 288 18.37 11.35 33.09
C VAL A 288 18.89 12.76 32.81
N VAL A 289 19.35 13.48 33.83
CA VAL A 289 19.90 14.84 33.68
C VAL A 289 21.20 14.82 32.87
N ARG A 290 22.10 13.85 33.13
CA ARG A 290 23.33 13.68 32.32
C ARG A 290 23.01 13.43 30.86
N ASN A 291 22.12 12.49 30.57
CA ASN A 291 21.73 12.20 29.21
C ASN A 291 21.14 13.45 28.52
N TYR A 292 20.35 14.25 29.22
CA TYR A 292 19.83 15.51 28.72
C TYR A 292 20.96 16.50 28.38
N LEU A 293 21.93 16.70 29.29
CA LEU A 293 23.08 17.57 29.06
C LEU A 293 23.92 17.07 27.89
N ASP A 294 24.16 15.77 27.77
CA ASP A 294 24.89 15.17 26.64
C ASP A 294 24.18 15.36 25.30
N TRP A 295 22.83 15.33 25.31
CA TRP A 295 22.08 15.62 24.10
C TRP A 295 22.15 17.10 23.71
N ILE A 296 21.83 18.00 24.64
CA ILE A 296 21.76 19.43 24.32
C ILE A 296 23.14 20.01 23.97
N LEU A 297 24.22 19.55 24.61
CA LEU A 297 25.60 19.95 24.29
C LEU A 297 26.11 19.26 23.00
N GLY A 298 25.60 18.09 22.68
CA GLY A 298 25.98 17.36 21.47
C GLY A 298 25.34 17.89 20.19
N VAL A 299 24.25 18.65 20.30
CA VAL A 299 23.62 19.33 19.17
C VAL A 299 24.48 20.53 18.74
N PRO A 300 24.68 20.80 17.44
CA PRO A 300 25.52 21.91 17.01
C PRO A 300 24.83 23.25 17.24
N TRP A 301 25.41 24.10 18.06
CA TRP A 301 24.97 25.49 18.29
C TRP A 301 25.89 26.47 17.56
N GLY A 302 25.37 27.12 16.49
CA GLY A 302 26.13 28.15 15.77
C GLY A 302 27.29 27.68 14.89
N THR A 303 27.62 26.39 14.88
CA THR A 303 28.68 25.82 14.03
C THR A 303 28.15 25.58 12.62
N LYS A 304 28.72 26.26 11.62
CA LYS A 304 28.28 26.16 10.20
C LYS A 304 29.37 25.55 9.34
N SER A 305 29.00 24.65 8.43
CA SER A 305 29.88 24.25 7.33
C SER A 305 30.04 25.40 6.33
N ARG A 306 31.19 25.46 5.64
CA ARG A 306 31.45 26.47 4.62
C ARG A 306 30.66 26.14 3.36
N THR A 307 29.60 26.89 3.11
CA THR A 307 28.79 26.73 1.89
C THR A 307 29.50 27.22 0.64
N LYS A 308 29.42 26.42 -0.41
CA LYS A 308 29.90 26.78 -1.76
C LYS A 308 28.74 27.42 -2.52
N LYS A 309 29.09 28.46 -3.30
CA LYS A 309 28.11 29.28 -4.02
C LYS A 309 28.32 29.31 -5.53
N ASP A 310 29.15 28.44 -6.07
CA ASP A 310 29.48 28.33 -7.47
C ASP A 310 28.45 27.46 -8.19
N LEU A 311 27.54 28.09 -8.95
CA LEU A 311 26.47 27.39 -9.68
C LEU A 311 27.02 26.58 -10.86
N LYS A 312 28.10 27.04 -11.52
CA LYS A 312 28.72 26.28 -12.61
C LYS A 312 29.28 24.96 -12.09
N ARG A 313 30.02 25.06 -10.98
CA ARG A 313 30.52 23.84 -10.30
C ARG A 313 29.40 22.93 -9.79
N ALA A 314 28.25 23.50 -9.36
CA ALA A 314 27.10 22.72 -8.97
C ALA A 314 26.52 21.95 -10.15
N GLN A 315 26.44 22.61 -11.34
CA GLN A 315 26.04 21.94 -12.58
C GLN A 315 27.02 20.81 -12.95
N ASP A 316 28.32 21.10 -12.96
CA ASP A 316 29.34 20.09 -13.27
C ASP A 316 29.24 18.86 -12.36
N ILE A 317 29.00 19.03 -11.04
CA ILE A 317 28.84 17.93 -10.09
C ILE A 317 27.56 17.12 -10.39
N LEU A 318 26.47 17.77 -10.74
CA LEU A 318 25.23 17.09 -11.11
C LEU A 318 25.39 16.32 -12.42
N ASP A 319 26.14 16.85 -13.37
CA ASP A 319 26.39 16.19 -14.65
C ASP A 319 27.35 14.99 -14.51
N ASP A 320 28.39 15.12 -13.66
CA ASP A 320 29.33 14.05 -13.37
C ASP A 320 28.68 12.89 -12.58
N ASP A 321 27.80 13.22 -11.63
CA ASP A 321 27.20 12.22 -10.74
C ASP A 321 25.92 11.56 -11.34
N HIS A 322 25.28 12.19 -12.36
CA HIS A 322 23.99 11.74 -12.93
C HIS A 322 23.96 11.90 -14.46
N PHE A 323 23.73 10.78 -15.14
CA PHE A 323 23.47 10.81 -16.58
C PHE A 323 22.02 11.20 -16.88
N GLY A 324 21.80 12.03 -17.91
CA GLY A 324 20.49 12.55 -18.30
C GLY A 324 19.87 13.46 -17.23
N LEU A 325 18.56 13.47 -17.10
CA LEU A 325 17.80 14.27 -16.15
C LEU A 325 17.99 15.79 -16.31
N GLU A 326 18.21 16.28 -17.53
CA GLU A 326 18.58 17.68 -17.80
C GLU A 326 17.62 18.70 -17.17
N LYS A 327 16.30 18.53 -17.37
CA LYS A 327 15.28 19.40 -16.77
C LYS A 327 15.30 19.39 -15.24
N VAL A 328 15.59 18.23 -14.63
CA VAL A 328 15.68 18.08 -13.16
C VAL A 328 16.90 18.81 -12.64
N LYS A 329 18.04 18.66 -13.31
CA LYS A 329 19.28 19.37 -12.97
C LYS A 329 19.12 20.88 -13.12
N GLU A 330 18.52 21.35 -14.21
CA GLU A 330 18.21 22.75 -14.44
C GLU A 330 17.35 23.32 -13.29
N ARG A 331 16.26 22.64 -12.92
CA ARG A 331 15.42 23.06 -11.79
C ARG A 331 16.17 23.09 -10.46
N ILE A 332 17.04 22.12 -10.21
CA ILE A 332 17.90 22.12 -9.02
C ILE A 332 18.83 23.33 -9.03
N VAL A 333 19.46 23.65 -10.16
CA VAL A 333 20.37 24.80 -10.29
C VAL A 333 19.62 26.12 -10.13
N GLU A 334 18.43 26.27 -10.74
CA GLU A 334 17.54 27.42 -10.52
C GLU A 334 17.21 27.62 -9.03
N TYR A 335 16.80 26.54 -8.36
CA TYR A 335 16.51 26.55 -6.93
C TYR A 335 17.74 27.01 -6.11
N LEU A 336 18.93 26.48 -6.41
CA LEU A 336 20.18 26.89 -5.77
C LEU A 336 20.53 28.36 -6.06
N ALA A 337 20.24 28.84 -7.25
CA ALA A 337 20.46 30.25 -7.64
C ALA A 337 19.57 31.20 -6.81
N VAL A 338 18.31 30.88 -6.65
CA VAL A 338 17.37 31.61 -5.78
C VAL A 338 17.86 31.65 -4.34
N GLN A 339 18.23 30.47 -3.80
CA GLN A 339 18.78 30.40 -2.43
C GLN A 339 20.08 31.19 -2.25
N GLN A 340 20.91 31.23 -3.25
CA GLN A 340 22.17 32.03 -3.20
C GLN A 340 21.90 33.53 -3.08
N ARG A 341 20.88 34.03 -3.76
CA ARG A 341 20.50 35.43 -3.79
C ARG A 341 19.69 35.83 -2.54
N SER A 342 18.86 34.94 -2.01
CA SER A 342 18.10 35.15 -0.79
C SER A 342 18.98 34.97 0.43
N LYS A 343 19.01 35.93 1.36
CA LYS A 343 19.76 35.83 2.62
C LYS A 343 19.16 34.83 3.60
N LYS A 344 17.93 34.40 3.37
CA LYS A 344 17.21 33.37 4.18
C LYS A 344 16.65 32.32 3.23
N LEU A 345 16.67 31.05 3.66
CA LEU A 345 16.04 29.91 2.98
C LEU A 345 14.50 30.03 3.09
N LYS A 346 13.89 30.97 2.39
CA LYS A 346 12.44 31.27 2.43
C LYS A 346 11.67 30.76 1.20
N GLY A 347 12.22 29.84 0.42
CA GLY A 347 11.55 29.26 -0.73
C GLY A 347 10.76 28.00 -0.37
N PRO A 348 9.90 27.52 -1.28
CA PRO A 348 9.26 26.22 -1.16
C PRO A 348 10.32 25.12 -1.04
N ILE A 349 9.96 24.00 -0.42
CA ILE A 349 10.89 22.90 -0.23
C ILE A 349 10.90 22.02 -1.47
N MET A 350 12.07 21.73 -1.97
CA MET A 350 12.21 20.85 -3.14
C MET A 350 11.79 19.41 -2.79
N CYS A 351 10.84 18.87 -3.54
CA CYS A 351 10.37 17.49 -3.43
C CYS A 351 10.62 16.74 -4.74
N LEU A 352 11.45 15.70 -4.67
CA LEU A 352 11.74 14.82 -5.80
C LEU A 352 10.72 13.68 -5.83
N VAL A 353 9.80 13.70 -6.77
CA VAL A 353 8.74 12.69 -6.91
C VAL A 353 9.02 11.80 -8.12
N GLY A 354 8.93 10.50 -7.98
CA GLY A 354 9.10 9.57 -9.10
C GLY A 354 9.27 8.12 -8.66
N PRO A 355 9.34 7.18 -9.60
CA PRO A 355 9.42 5.76 -9.30
C PRO A 355 10.70 5.39 -8.53
N PRO A 356 10.72 4.21 -7.89
CA PRO A 356 11.90 3.75 -7.18
C PRO A 356 13.07 3.51 -8.14
N GLY A 357 14.29 3.86 -7.69
CA GLY A 357 15.51 3.58 -8.45
C GLY A 357 15.90 4.62 -9.52
N VAL A 358 15.19 5.75 -9.61
CA VAL A 358 15.53 6.86 -10.54
C VAL A 358 16.56 7.85 -9.98
N GLY A 359 17.19 7.56 -8.85
CA GLY A 359 18.29 8.38 -8.35
C GLY A 359 17.91 9.52 -7.40
N LYS A 360 16.68 9.58 -6.87
CA LYS A 360 16.24 10.64 -5.93
C LYS A 360 17.20 10.88 -4.77
N THR A 361 17.58 9.83 -4.07
CA THR A 361 18.50 9.91 -2.92
C THR A 361 19.92 10.29 -3.33
N SER A 362 20.39 9.85 -4.50
CA SER A 362 21.71 10.23 -5.03
C SER A 362 21.74 11.69 -5.46
N LEU A 363 20.67 12.20 -6.08
CA LEU A 363 20.55 13.63 -6.38
C LEU A 363 20.68 14.48 -5.10
N GLY A 364 20.00 14.09 -4.01
CA GLY A 364 20.16 14.77 -2.72
C GLY A 364 21.61 14.83 -2.22
N LYS A 365 22.37 13.73 -2.40
CA LYS A 365 23.80 13.70 -2.06
C LYS A 365 24.62 14.64 -2.94
N SER A 366 24.33 14.69 -4.24
CA SER A 366 25.04 15.56 -5.18
C SER A 366 24.74 17.03 -4.91
N VAL A 367 23.50 17.38 -4.54
CA VAL A 367 23.14 18.74 -4.08
C VAL A 367 23.91 19.11 -2.81
N ALA A 368 24.04 18.19 -1.84
CA ALA A 368 24.85 18.45 -0.63
C ALA A 368 26.35 18.67 -0.96
N LYS A 369 26.91 17.84 -1.85
CA LYS A 369 28.30 17.96 -2.34
C LYS A 369 28.51 19.29 -3.09
N ALA A 370 27.56 19.69 -3.92
CA ALA A 370 27.58 20.94 -4.68
C ALA A 370 27.53 22.17 -3.78
N THR A 371 26.69 22.14 -2.76
CA THR A 371 26.53 23.24 -1.79
C THR A 371 27.57 23.22 -0.65
N GLY A 372 28.34 22.15 -0.50
CA GLY A 372 29.31 21.98 0.59
C GLY A 372 28.67 21.78 1.96
N ARG A 373 27.45 21.23 1.99
CA ARG A 373 26.72 20.93 3.21
C ARG A 373 26.93 19.47 3.62
N GLU A 374 26.90 19.20 4.92
CA GLU A 374 26.85 17.82 5.41
C GLU A 374 25.54 17.17 5.01
N PHE A 375 25.60 15.91 4.54
CA PHE A 375 24.43 15.17 4.07
C PHE A 375 23.93 14.18 5.13
N ILE A 376 22.69 14.34 5.54
CA ILE A 376 22.00 13.38 6.41
C ILE A 376 20.70 12.91 5.76
N ARG A 377 20.45 11.61 5.80
CA ARG A 377 19.19 11.01 5.34
C ARG A 377 18.36 10.56 6.53
N ILE A 378 17.09 10.94 6.54
CA ILE A 378 16.06 10.47 7.47
C ILE A 378 15.01 9.73 6.64
N SER A 379 14.73 8.46 6.95
CA SER A 379 13.60 7.75 6.36
C SER A 379 12.33 8.04 7.16
N LEU A 380 11.30 8.50 6.47
CA LEU A 380 9.97 8.76 7.04
C LEU A 380 8.98 7.62 6.73
N GLY A 381 9.38 6.65 5.90
CA GLY A 381 8.56 5.49 5.60
C GLY A 381 8.29 4.65 6.84
N GLY A 382 7.00 4.51 7.20
CA GLY A 382 6.56 3.77 8.36
C GLY A 382 6.50 4.56 9.67
N VAL A 383 6.83 5.85 9.66
CA VAL A 383 6.62 6.76 10.80
C VAL A 383 5.13 7.00 10.99
N ARG A 384 4.64 6.79 12.19
CA ARG A 384 3.22 6.97 12.55
C ARG A 384 3.02 7.83 13.79
N ASP A 385 4.05 7.96 14.62
CA ASP A 385 4.01 8.70 15.87
C ASP A 385 4.73 10.05 15.71
N GLU A 386 4.07 11.14 16.07
CA GLU A 386 4.62 12.50 16.07
C GLU A 386 5.90 12.61 16.91
N SER A 387 5.99 11.83 17.99
CA SER A 387 7.16 11.82 18.87
C SER A 387 8.46 11.33 18.18
N GLU A 388 8.35 10.59 17.07
CA GLU A 388 9.53 10.27 16.26
C GLU A 388 10.15 11.51 15.62
N ILE A 389 9.36 12.55 15.33
CA ILE A 389 9.82 13.82 14.76
C ILE A 389 10.21 14.81 15.84
N ARG A 390 9.32 15.01 16.83
CA ARG A 390 9.45 16.01 17.90
C ARG A 390 10.11 15.49 19.19
N GLY A 391 10.42 14.20 19.28
CA GLY A 391 10.97 13.59 20.49
C GLY A 391 9.94 13.26 21.54
N HIS A 392 10.33 12.42 22.48
CA HIS A 392 9.52 12.06 23.65
C HIS A 392 9.83 12.98 24.82
N ARG A 393 8.83 13.29 25.65
CA ARG A 393 9.06 14.03 26.88
C ARG A 393 10.07 13.28 27.78
N ARG A 394 11.03 13.98 28.34
CA ARG A 394 12.15 13.42 29.12
C ARG A 394 11.76 12.72 30.42
N THR A 395 10.47 12.80 30.83
CA THR A 395 9.97 12.12 32.04
C THR A 395 9.94 10.60 31.93
N TYR A 396 10.06 10.06 30.74
CA TYR A 396 10.06 8.61 30.50
C TYR A 396 11.48 8.07 30.42
N ILE A 397 11.75 6.95 31.11
CA ILE A 397 13.05 6.27 31.03
C ILE A 397 13.27 5.76 29.58
N GLY A 398 14.43 6.11 29.00
CA GLY A 398 14.75 5.78 27.62
C GLY A 398 14.22 6.78 26.58
N SER A 399 13.66 7.91 27.02
CA SER A 399 13.29 9.02 26.13
C SER A 399 14.53 9.57 25.39
N MET A 400 14.30 10.03 24.16
CA MET A 400 15.33 10.63 23.31
C MET A 400 14.72 11.73 22.42
N PRO A 401 15.54 12.67 21.94
CA PRO A 401 15.12 13.69 20.99
C PRO A 401 14.55 13.09 19.69
N GLY A 402 13.77 13.85 18.97
CA GLY A 402 13.23 13.50 17.67
C GLY A 402 14.33 13.33 16.60
N LYS A 403 13.94 12.68 15.50
CA LYS A 403 14.85 12.36 14.37
C LYS A 403 15.56 13.59 13.81
N ILE A 404 14.94 14.77 13.85
CA ILE A 404 15.52 16.02 13.36
C ILE A 404 16.72 16.43 14.22
N ILE A 405 16.57 16.46 15.53
CA ILE A 405 17.64 16.79 16.47
C ILE A 405 18.75 15.73 16.44
N GLN A 406 18.40 14.45 16.35
CA GLN A 406 19.38 13.38 16.18
C GLN A 406 20.21 13.53 14.90
N ALA A 407 19.57 13.95 13.78
CA ALA A 407 20.24 14.22 12.52
C ALA A 407 21.20 15.40 12.63
N LEU A 408 20.82 16.46 13.32
CA LEU A 408 21.69 17.61 13.56
C LEU A 408 22.93 17.24 14.41
N LYS A 409 22.73 16.47 15.48
CA LYS A 409 23.85 15.94 16.31
C LYS A 409 24.82 15.13 15.44
N LYS A 410 24.31 14.29 14.54
CA LYS A 410 25.12 13.50 13.60
C LYS A 410 25.85 14.36 12.58
N ALA A 411 25.20 15.43 12.07
CA ALA A 411 25.78 16.36 11.11
C ALA A 411 26.89 17.23 11.71
N LYS A 412 26.87 17.49 13.02
CA LYS A 412 27.80 18.39 13.74
C LYS A 412 27.80 19.84 13.20
N THR A 413 26.84 20.21 12.38
CA THR A 413 26.68 21.54 11.80
C THR A 413 25.24 21.99 11.84
N THR A 414 24.98 23.30 11.97
CA THR A 414 23.63 23.88 12.00
C THR A 414 23.01 24.05 10.62
N ASN A 415 23.78 23.84 9.55
CA ASN A 415 23.36 24.06 8.17
C ASN A 415 23.54 22.84 7.26
N PRO A 416 23.23 21.60 7.72
CA PRO A 416 23.30 20.42 6.88
C PRO A 416 22.25 20.45 5.77
N LEU A 417 22.36 19.53 4.81
CA LEU A 417 21.25 19.10 3.97
C LEU A 417 20.63 17.85 4.59
N ILE A 418 19.38 17.96 4.99
CA ILE A 418 18.60 16.82 5.51
C ILE A 418 17.66 16.34 4.40
N LEU A 419 17.89 15.12 3.94
CA LEU A 419 17.02 14.41 3.02
C LEU A 419 15.95 13.64 3.79
N LEU A 420 14.71 14.03 3.62
CA LEU A 420 13.52 13.37 4.17
C LEU A 420 12.97 12.40 3.12
N ASP A 421 13.31 11.13 3.28
CA ASP A 421 13.06 10.10 2.27
C ASP A 421 11.74 9.37 2.53
N GLU A 422 10.98 9.10 1.47
CA GLU A 422 9.69 8.40 1.49
C GLU A 422 8.61 9.13 2.31
N ILE A 423 8.47 10.46 2.11
CA ILE A 423 7.49 11.29 2.83
C ILE A 423 6.04 10.87 2.54
N ASP A 424 5.77 10.29 1.37
CA ASP A 424 4.48 9.74 0.95
C ASP A 424 4.05 8.47 1.70
N LYS A 425 4.96 7.89 2.49
CA LYS A 425 4.70 6.67 3.27
C LYS A 425 4.55 6.92 4.78
N MET A 426 4.43 8.17 5.19
CA MET A 426 4.04 8.49 6.56
C MET A 426 2.59 8.08 6.77
N GLY A 427 2.32 7.39 7.89
CA GLY A 427 0.98 7.01 8.29
C GLY A 427 0.44 7.94 9.37
N GLN A 428 -0.89 7.95 9.54
CA GLN A 428 -1.57 8.53 10.69
C GLN A 428 -2.12 7.40 11.54
N ASP A 429 -2.07 7.55 12.86
CA ASP A 429 -2.77 6.67 13.78
C ASP A 429 -3.29 7.50 15.00
N PHE A 430 -3.95 6.82 15.94
CA PHE A 430 -4.50 7.44 17.14
C PHE A 430 -3.44 8.09 18.06
N ARG A 431 -2.15 7.91 17.79
CA ARG A 431 -1.03 8.46 18.60
C ARG A 431 -0.55 9.82 18.13
N GLY A 432 -1.04 10.31 17.01
CA GLY A 432 -0.69 11.62 16.49
C GLY A 432 -0.59 11.68 14.97
N ASP A 433 -0.34 12.88 14.48
CA ASP A 433 -0.15 13.18 13.06
C ASP A 433 1.28 13.64 12.79
N PRO A 434 2.18 12.74 12.35
CA PRO A 434 3.55 13.13 11.99
C PRO A 434 3.60 14.16 10.86
N ALA A 435 2.58 14.24 10.00
CA ALA A 435 2.53 15.23 8.93
C ALA A 435 2.40 16.65 9.50
N SER A 436 1.61 16.84 10.56
CA SER A 436 1.53 18.13 11.27
C SER A 436 2.86 18.53 11.92
N ALA A 437 3.60 17.59 12.51
CA ALA A 437 4.93 17.85 13.03
C ALA A 437 5.91 18.24 11.92
N MET A 438 5.81 17.59 10.76
CA MET A 438 6.63 17.93 9.60
C MET A 438 6.32 19.30 9.02
N LEU A 439 5.06 19.77 9.09
CA LEU A 439 4.72 21.14 8.68
C LEU A 439 5.49 22.18 9.48
N GLU A 440 5.61 22.01 10.80
CA GLU A 440 6.40 22.94 11.63
C GLU A 440 7.89 22.92 11.27
N VAL A 441 8.46 21.73 11.03
CA VAL A 441 9.86 21.60 10.63
C VAL A 441 10.13 22.23 9.27
N LEU A 442 9.19 22.07 8.33
CA LEU A 442 9.36 22.47 6.94
C LEU A 442 8.91 23.92 6.66
N ASP A 443 8.04 24.49 7.48
CA ASP A 443 7.56 25.86 7.28
C ASP A 443 8.64 26.90 7.64
N PRO A 444 9.14 27.70 6.68
CA PRO A 444 10.16 28.72 6.93
C PRO A 444 9.71 29.81 7.93
N GLU A 445 8.42 29.95 8.19
CA GLU A 445 7.90 30.91 9.16
C GLU A 445 7.94 30.37 10.59
N GLN A 446 7.86 29.04 10.76
CA GLN A 446 7.80 28.37 12.06
C GLN A 446 9.13 27.68 12.43
N ASN A 447 9.92 27.23 11.47
CA ASN A 447 11.11 26.41 11.71
C ASN A 447 12.25 27.12 12.47
N SER A 448 12.22 28.43 12.59
CA SER A 448 13.20 29.21 13.38
C SER A 448 13.01 29.04 14.90
N THR A 449 11.84 28.60 15.33
CA THR A 449 11.43 28.40 16.73
C THR A 449 10.95 26.95 16.97
N PHE A 450 11.59 26.00 16.29
CA PHE A 450 11.24 24.59 16.44
C PHE A 450 11.55 24.08 17.86
N VAL A 451 10.56 23.47 18.52
CA VAL A 451 10.71 22.92 19.87
C VAL A 451 10.62 21.40 19.83
N ASP A 452 11.73 20.74 20.18
CA ASP A 452 11.76 19.30 20.43
C ASP A 452 11.30 19.02 21.87
N HIS A 453 10.40 18.06 22.06
CA HIS A 453 9.80 17.75 23.37
C HIS A 453 10.79 17.19 24.40
N TYR A 454 11.93 16.66 23.94
CA TYR A 454 13.00 16.20 24.82
C TYR A 454 13.92 17.35 25.23
N LEU A 455 14.31 18.21 24.28
CA LEU A 455 15.19 19.34 24.55
C LEU A 455 14.46 20.46 25.31
N GLU A 456 13.16 20.65 25.03
CA GLU A 456 12.31 21.69 25.67
C GLU A 456 12.90 23.12 25.54
N VAL A 457 13.62 23.40 24.46
CA VAL A 457 14.17 24.70 24.09
C VAL A 457 14.01 24.94 22.61
N GLU A 458 13.87 26.19 22.21
CA GLU A 458 13.81 26.55 20.80
C GLU A 458 15.14 26.27 20.08
N TYR A 459 15.02 25.67 18.89
CA TYR A 459 16.16 25.41 18.01
C TYR A 459 15.91 25.98 16.62
N ASP A 460 16.80 26.81 16.11
CA ASP A 460 16.70 27.46 14.81
C ASP A 460 17.08 26.51 13.66
N LEU A 461 16.08 25.99 12.95
CA LEU A 461 16.23 25.15 11.75
C LEU A 461 16.33 25.98 10.44
N SER A 462 16.26 27.30 10.47
CA SER A 462 16.23 28.18 9.29
C SER A 462 17.47 28.07 8.39
N ASN A 463 18.58 27.54 8.89
CA ASN A 463 19.82 27.32 8.13
C ASN A 463 19.92 25.91 7.52
N VAL A 464 19.02 25.00 7.93
CA VAL A 464 18.97 23.63 7.41
C VAL A 464 18.36 23.63 6.01
N MET A 465 18.97 22.95 5.07
CA MET A 465 18.40 22.72 3.76
C MET A 465 17.62 21.40 3.78
N PHE A 466 16.31 21.49 3.69
CA PHE A 466 15.46 20.32 3.57
C PHE A 466 15.23 19.95 2.11
N LEU A 467 15.35 18.68 1.81
CA LEU A 467 15.00 18.06 0.55
C LEU A 467 14.12 16.85 0.84
N THR A 468 13.02 16.71 0.13
CA THR A 468 12.11 15.58 0.34
C THR A 468 12.09 14.66 -0.88
N THR A 469 11.79 13.38 -0.66
CA THR A 469 11.55 12.43 -1.74
C THR A 469 10.23 11.70 -1.54
N ALA A 470 9.54 11.42 -2.63
CA ALA A 470 8.31 10.63 -2.65
C ALA A 470 8.30 9.68 -3.85
N ASN A 471 7.54 8.60 -3.76
CA ASN A 471 7.30 7.72 -4.90
C ASN A 471 5.97 8.05 -5.59
N SER A 472 5.06 8.71 -4.90
CA SER A 472 3.74 9.09 -5.38
C SER A 472 3.35 10.48 -4.87
N TYR A 473 2.29 11.04 -5.45
CA TYR A 473 1.69 12.30 -5.00
C TYR A 473 0.73 12.13 -3.81
N ASN A 474 0.63 10.93 -3.25
CA ASN A 474 -0.26 10.63 -2.14
C ASN A 474 0.30 11.17 -0.82
N MET A 475 0.18 12.47 -0.64
CA MET A 475 0.64 13.23 0.52
C MET A 475 -0.46 14.19 1.00
N PRO A 476 -0.50 14.54 2.28
CA PRO A 476 -1.45 15.55 2.79
C PRO A 476 -1.33 16.88 2.03
N GLY A 477 -2.48 17.45 1.63
CA GLY A 477 -2.53 18.72 0.87
C GLY A 477 -1.67 19.84 1.45
N PRO A 478 -1.73 20.12 2.77
CA PRO A 478 -0.90 21.16 3.40
C PRO A 478 0.62 20.98 3.24
N LEU A 479 1.10 19.74 3.10
CA LEU A 479 2.51 19.48 2.80
C LEU A 479 2.82 19.75 1.32
N LEU A 480 1.93 19.31 0.42
CA LEU A 480 2.06 19.54 -1.02
C LEU A 480 2.15 21.05 -1.35
N ASP A 481 1.32 21.87 -0.72
CA ASP A 481 1.26 23.32 -0.93
C ASP A 481 2.59 24.03 -0.56
N ARG A 482 3.42 23.42 0.27
CA ARG A 482 4.72 23.96 0.70
C ARG A 482 5.90 23.41 -0.11
N MET A 483 5.63 22.51 -1.06
CA MET A 483 6.66 21.81 -1.80
C MET A 483 6.73 22.29 -3.26
N GLU A 484 7.94 22.51 -3.74
CA GLU A 484 8.23 22.61 -5.17
C GLU A 484 8.49 21.19 -5.71
N ILE A 485 7.52 20.67 -6.46
CA ILE A 485 7.58 19.31 -6.94
C ILE A 485 8.41 19.24 -8.22
N ILE A 486 9.45 18.41 -8.18
CA ILE A 486 10.25 18.06 -9.35
C ILE A 486 9.97 16.59 -9.66
N SER A 487 9.27 16.35 -10.76
CA SER A 487 8.93 15.01 -11.20
C SER A 487 10.10 14.35 -11.92
N LEU A 488 10.50 13.18 -11.47
CA LEU A 488 11.48 12.31 -12.11
C LEU A 488 10.75 11.19 -12.83
N ALA A 489 10.86 11.18 -14.14
CA ALA A 489 10.36 10.07 -14.95
C ALA A 489 11.29 8.85 -14.89
N GLY A 490 10.82 7.73 -15.42
CA GLY A 490 11.67 6.55 -15.65
C GLY A 490 12.71 6.81 -16.74
N TYR A 491 13.74 5.96 -16.75
CA TYR A 491 14.82 6.02 -17.75
C TYR A 491 14.47 5.22 -19.00
N THR A 492 14.94 5.70 -20.16
CA THR A 492 14.95 4.95 -21.41
C THR A 492 15.94 3.78 -21.34
N GLU A 493 15.89 2.88 -22.30
CA GLU A 493 16.85 1.77 -22.41
C GLU A 493 18.28 2.28 -22.56
N ASP A 494 18.47 3.29 -23.43
CA ASP A 494 19.79 3.92 -23.66
C ASP A 494 20.31 4.62 -22.41
N GLU A 495 19.46 5.38 -21.72
CA GLU A 495 19.83 6.01 -20.45
C GLU A 495 20.23 4.96 -19.42
N LYS A 496 19.49 3.85 -19.29
CA LYS A 496 19.82 2.76 -18.35
C LYS A 496 21.15 2.10 -18.68
N ARG A 497 21.44 1.88 -19.98
CA ARG A 497 22.72 1.33 -20.42
C ARG A 497 23.86 2.27 -20.05
N GLU A 498 23.73 3.57 -20.35
CA GLU A 498 24.74 4.58 -20.02
C GLU A 498 24.94 4.73 -18.50
N ILE A 499 23.86 4.78 -17.72
CA ILE A 499 23.93 4.80 -16.25
C ILE A 499 24.64 3.55 -15.73
N ALA A 500 24.33 2.39 -16.31
CA ALA A 500 24.98 1.15 -15.91
C ALA A 500 26.48 1.17 -16.19
N ARG A 501 26.88 1.65 -17.37
CA ARG A 501 28.28 1.75 -17.78
C ARG A 501 29.08 2.75 -16.95
N GLN A 502 28.53 3.97 -16.78
CA GLN A 502 29.26 5.08 -16.15
C GLN A 502 29.24 5.04 -14.62
N HIS A 503 28.14 4.54 -14.01
CA HIS A 503 27.95 4.67 -12.57
C HIS A 503 27.76 3.34 -11.83
N LEU A 504 26.93 2.40 -12.38
CA LEU A 504 26.64 1.17 -11.65
C LEU A 504 27.78 0.16 -11.72
N LEU A 505 28.33 -0.08 -12.89
CA LEU A 505 29.38 -1.06 -13.09
C LEU A 505 30.66 -0.71 -12.29
N PRO A 506 31.19 0.53 -12.33
CA PRO A 506 32.33 0.91 -11.50
C PRO A 506 32.05 0.78 -9.99
N LYS A 507 30.83 1.17 -9.56
CA LYS A 507 30.40 1.04 -8.17
C LYS A 507 30.33 -0.42 -7.73
N VAL A 508 29.76 -1.29 -8.56
CA VAL A 508 29.64 -2.74 -8.29
C VAL A 508 31.02 -3.38 -8.25
N MET A 509 31.89 -3.08 -9.20
CA MET A 509 33.26 -3.59 -9.23
C MET A 509 34.03 -3.20 -7.96
N LYS A 510 34.00 -1.93 -7.58
CA LYS A 510 34.62 -1.44 -6.35
C LYS A 510 34.09 -2.15 -5.11
N ASN A 511 32.78 -2.34 -5.01
CA ASN A 511 32.15 -2.99 -3.84
C ASN A 511 32.47 -4.48 -3.72
N HIS A 512 32.81 -5.14 -4.85
CA HIS A 512 33.15 -6.55 -4.90
C HIS A 512 34.66 -6.81 -5.04
N GLY A 513 35.49 -5.75 -5.05
CA GLY A 513 36.95 -5.87 -5.15
C GLY A 513 37.47 -6.35 -6.51
N LEU A 514 36.66 -6.16 -7.58
CA LEU A 514 37.03 -6.50 -8.95
C LEU A 514 37.83 -5.37 -9.59
N LYS A 515 38.86 -5.73 -10.38
CA LYS A 515 39.67 -4.79 -11.16
C LYS A 515 39.26 -4.78 -12.62
N ASP A 516 39.52 -3.64 -13.30
CA ASP A 516 39.15 -3.45 -14.71
C ASP A 516 39.79 -4.49 -15.66
N LYS A 517 40.94 -5.08 -15.27
CA LYS A 517 41.62 -6.13 -16.05
C LYS A 517 41.02 -7.51 -15.84
N GLU A 518 40.26 -7.73 -14.78
CA GLU A 518 39.73 -9.04 -14.39
C GLU A 518 38.25 -9.20 -14.80
N PHE A 519 37.54 -8.09 -14.98
CA PHE A 519 36.11 -8.13 -15.19
C PHE A 519 35.63 -7.02 -16.16
N SER A 520 34.84 -7.41 -17.13
CA SER A 520 34.17 -6.48 -18.05
C SER A 520 32.76 -6.96 -18.42
N VAL A 521 31.90 -6.01 -18.75
CA VAL A 521 30.53 -6.28 -19.24
C VAL A 521 30.36 -5.47 -20.52
N SER A 522 29.99 -6.13 -21.61
CA SER A 522 29.77 -5.46 -22.91
C SER A 522 28.46 -4.64 -22.91
N ASP A 523 28.40 -3.62 -23.78
CA ASP A 523 27.21 -2.82 -23.96
C ASP A 523 26.00 -3.64 -24.43
N ASP A 524 26.22 -4.66 -25.26
CA ASP A 524 25.18 -5.60 -25.69
C ASP A 524 24.64 -6.43 -24.50
N ALA A 525 25.52 -6.84 -23.58
CA ALA A 525 25.08 -7.51 -22.35
C ALA A 525 24.26 -6.59 -21.45
N LEU A 526 24.65 -5.31 -21.31
CA LEU A 526 23.89 -4.33 -20.57
C LEU A 526 22.51 -4.10 -21.20
N THR A 527 22.43 -4.01 -22.52
CA THR A 527 21.18 -3.88 -23.26
C THR A 527 20.29 -5.12 -23.09
N ALA A 528 20.87 -6.31 -23.21
CA ALA A 528 20.15 -7.56 -22.96
C ALA A 528 19.62 -7.64 -21.52
N MET A 529 20.41 -7.20 -20.52
CA MET A 529 19.96 -7.13 -19.13
C MET A 529 18.74 -6.23 -18.96
N VAL A 530 18.72 -5.06 -19.60
CA VAL A 530 17.57 -4.14 -19.55
C VAL A 530 16.33 -4.81 -20.16
N ARG A 531 16.48 -5.53 -21.27
CA ARG A 531 15.36 -6.09 -22.04
C ARG A 531 14.76 -7.35 -21.42
N VAL A 532 15.60 -8.29 -21.00
CA VAL A 532 15.13 -9.64 -20.64
C VAL A 532 15.34 -10.04 -19.18
N TYR A 533 16.09 -9.28 -18.39
CA TYR A 533 16.32 -9.58 -16.97
C TYR A 533 15.74 -8.55 -16.01
N THR A 534 15.40 -7.33 -16.49
CA THR A 534 14.83 -6.27 -15.63
C THR A 534 13.56 -5.68 -16.23
N ARG A 535 12.60 -5.35 -15.35
CA ARG A 535 11.37 -4.64 -15.68
C ARG A 535 11.11 -3.59 -14.61
N GLU A 536 11.65 -2.40 -14.81
CA GLU A 536 11.57 -1.31 -13.84
C GLU A 536 11.72 0.06 -14.53
N ALA A 537 11.16 1.10 -13.91
CA ALA A 537 11.33 2.48 -14.38
C ALA A 537 12.76 3.00 -14.11
N GLY A 538 13.35 2.65 -12.98
CA GLY A 538 14.70 3.03 -12.58
C GLY A 538 15.77 2.01 -12.97
N VAL A 539 16.84 1.94 -12.14
CA VAL A 539 17.99 1.05 -12.36
C VAL A 539 18.34 0.19 -11.13
N ARG A 540 17.42 0.07 -10.16
CA ARG A 540 17.70 -0.65 -8.90
C ARG A 540 17.83 -2.16 -9.08
N ASN A 541 16.99 -2.77 -9.91
CA ASN A 541 17.09 -4.19 -10.22
C ASN A 541 18.27 -4.46 -11.12
N MET A 542 18.58 -3.55 -12.06
CA MET A 542 19.78 -3.63 -12.89
C MET A 542 21.05 -3.63 -12.03
N GLU A 543 21.14 -2.78 -11.01
CA GLU A 543 22.25 -2.80 -10.04
C GLU A 543 22.33 -4.17 -9.32
N ARG A 544 21.20 -4.76 -8.94
CA ARG A 544 21.14 -6.07 -8.28
C ARG A 544 21.60 -7.21 -9.20
N GLU A 545 21.21 -7.19 -10.46
CA GLU A 545 21.65 -8.20 -11.43
C GLU A 545 23.14 -8.04 -11.75
N LEU A 546 23.65 -6.82 -11.92
CA LEU A 546 25.09 -6.56 -12.04
C LEU A 546 25.88 -7.07 -10.84
N ALA A 547 25.37 -6.82 -9.61
CA ALA A 547 25.99 -7.35 -8.40
C ALA A 547 25.94 -8.88 -8.33
N LYS A 548 24.92 -9.53 -8.91
CA LYS A 548 24.84 -10.99 -9.01
C LYS A 548 25.91 -11.53 -9.96
N ILE A 549 26.11 -10.90 -11.11
CA ILE A 549 27.17 -11.23 -12.07
C ILE A 549 28.54 -11.06 -11.41
N ALA A 550 28.77 -9.92 -10.75
CA ALA A 550 30.03 -9.63 -10.06
C ALA A 550 30.37 -10.67 -8.97
N ARG A 551 29.37 -11.10 -8.18
CA ARG A 551 29.58 -12.16 -7.18
C ARG A 551 30.01 -13.49 -7.80
N LYS A 552 29.36 -13.90 -8.93
CA LYS A 552 29.76 -15.11 -9.64
C LYS A 552 31.18 -14.98 -10.21
N ALA A 553 31.48 -13.82 -10.81
CA ALA A 553 32.82 -13.54 -11.33
C ALA A 553 33.90 -13.64 -10.23
N VAL A 554 33.68 -13.00 -9.07
CA VAL A 554 34.59 -13.12 -7.92
C VAL A 554 34.74 -14.58 -7.51
N THR A 555 33.66 -15.36 -7.49
CA THR A 555 33.72 -16.78 -7.11
C THR A 555 34.58 -17.60 -8.07
N MET A 556 34.43 -17.36 -9.38
CA MET A 556 35.24 -18.04 -10.40
C MET A 556 36.74 -17.68 -10.32
N ILE A 557 37.03 -16.38 -10.09
CA ILE A 557 38.40 -15.89 -9.94
C ILE A 557 39.06 -16.48 -8.67
N VAL A 558 38.36 -16.47 -7.54
CA VAL A 558 38.87 -17.00 -6.26
C VAL A 558 39.11 -18.51 -6.35
N LYS A 559 38.23 -19.24 -7.05
CA LYS A 559 38.39 -20.66 -7.31
C LYS A 559 39.45 -20.97 -8.36
N LYS A 560 40.04 -19.94 -9.01
CA LYS A 560 40.99 -20.07 -10.14
C LYS A 560 40.42 -20.83 -11.35
N GLU A 561 39.11 -20.70 -11.57
CA GLU A 561 38.44 -21.25 -12.75
C GLU A 561 38.66 -20.35 -13.97
N ALA A 562 38.87 -19.03 -13.77
CA ALA A 562 39.19 -18.05 -14.80
C ALA A 562 39.95 -16.88 -14.17
N ASP A 563 40.90 -16.28 -14.91
CA ASP A 563 41.65 -15.07 -14.51
C ASP A 563 40.99 -13.78 -14.98
N VAL A 564 40.27 -13.85 -16.11
CA VAL A 564 39.56 -12.75 -16.75
C VAL A 564 38.17 -13.21 -17.13
N ILE A 565 37.16 -12.42 -16.79
CA ILE A 565 35.76 -12.70 -17.10
C ILE A 565 35.20 -11.55 -17.95
N ALA A 566 34.86 -11.84 -19.17
CA ALA A 566 34.14 -10.94 -20.08
C ALA A 566 32.68 -11.42 -20.20
N VAL A 567 31.76 -10.59 -19.80
CA VAL A 567 30.33 -10.87 -19.90
C VAL A 567 29.78 -10.25 -21.18
N THR A 568 29.22 -11.09 -22.04
CA THR A 568 28.58 -10.73 -23.31
C THR A 568 27.10 -11.10 -23.28
N ALA A 569 26.35 -10.70 -24.29
CA ALA A 569 24.93 -11.08 -24.39
C ALA A 569 24.77 -12.62 -24.48
N ASP A 570 25.69 -13.33 -25.16
CA ASP A 570 25.62 -14.78 -25.38
C ASP A 570 25.83 -15.59 -24.09
N ASN A 571 26.72 -15.15 -23.20
CA ASN A 571 27.02 -15.85 -21.93
C ASN A 571 26.27 -15.29 -20.71
N LEU A 572 25.39 -14.34 -20.93
CA LEU A 572 24.65 -13.67 -19.83
C LEU A 572 23.79 -14.68 -19.06
N SER A 573 23.26 -15.69 -19.75
CA SER A 573 22.45 -16.76 -19.15
C SER A 573 23.24 -17.62 -18.15
N ASP A 574 24.55 -17.76 -18.30
CA ASP A 574 25.40 -18.51 -17.39
C ASP A 574 25.50 -17.82 -16.02
N PHE A 575 25.42 -16.48 -16.02
CA PHE A 575 25.48 -15.66 -14.81
C PHE A 575 24.10 -15.41 -14.18
N LEU A 576 23.09 -15.12 -14.98
CA LEU A 576 21.77 -14.69 -14.49
C LEU A 576 20.72 -15.80 -14.49
N GLY A 577 20.95 -16.86 -15.28
CA GLY A 577 20.01 -17.96 -15.50
C GLY A 577 19.03 -17.65 -16.63
N VAL A 578 17.88 -18.31 -16.63
CA VAL A 578 16.86 -18.18 -17.67
C VAL A 578 16.35 -16.73 -17.72
N GLU A 579 16.08 -16.25 -18.93
CA GLU A 579 15.46 -14.95 -19.17
C GLU A 579 14.15 -14.82 -18.41
N LYS A 580 13.98 -13.69 -17.72
CA LYS A 580 12.82 -13.44 -16.87
C LYS A 580 11.65 -12.84 -17.63
N TYR A 581 11.95 -12.09 -18.67
CA TYR A 581 10.98 -11.33 -19.46
C TYR A 581 11.20 -11.56 -20.94
N ARG A 582 10.11 -11.64 -21.68
CA ARG A 582 10.18 -11.64 -23.15
C ARG A 582 10.19 -10.20 -23.63
N PHE A 583 11.09 -9.90 -24.56
CA PHE A 583 11.14 -8.61 -25.25
C PHE A 583 10.27 -8.70 -26.52
N GLY A 584 9.52 -7.62 -26.83
CA GLY A 584 8.66 -7.58 -28.01
C GLY A 584 7.35 -8.37 -27.81
N LEU A 585 6.52 -7.93 -26.84
CA LEU A 585 5.21 -8.53 -26.54
C LEU A 585 4.10 -8.07 -27.50
N ALA A 586 4.40 -7.33 -28.57
CA ALA A 586 3.40 -7.08 -29.61
C ALA A 586 2.95 -8.42 -30.21
N GLU A 587 1.66 -8.57 -30.42
CA GLU A 587 1.06 -9.75 -31.03
C GLU A 587 1.75 -10.05 -32.39
N GLU A 588 1.90 -11.31 -32.74
CA GLU A 588 2.57 -11.70 -33.98
C GLU A 588 1.66 -11.52 -35.22
N GLU A 589 0.34 -11.44 -35.02
CA GLU A 589 -0.67 -11.32 -36.05
C GLU A 589 -1.78 -10.31 -35.67
N ASP A 590 -2.45 -9.76 -36.71
CA ASP A 590 -3.64 -8.93 -36.53
C ASP A 590 -4.81 -9.79 -36.08
N GLN A 591 -5.39 -9.51 -34.92
CA GLN A 591 -6.42 -10.36 -34.32
C GLN A 591 -7.73 -9.60 -34.12
N VAL A 592 -8.85 -10.35 -34.18
CA VAL A 592 -10.18 -9.81 -33.86
C VAL A 592 -10.36 -9.79 -32.35
N GLY A 593 -10.71 -8.62 -31.84
CA GLY A 593 -11.01 -8.42 -30.40
C GLY A 593 -9.81 -8.26 -29.50
N VAL A 594 -8.58 -8.32 -30.03
CA VAL A 594 -7.36 -8.12 -29.25
C VAL A 594 -6.76 -6.75 -29.55
N VAL A 595 -6.55 -5.95 -28.51
CA VAL A 595 -6.05 -4.58 -28.62
C VAL A 595 -4.94 -4.34 -27.61
N THR A 596 -3.87 -3.70 -28.05
CA THR A 596 -2.78 -3.28 -27.17
C THR A 596 -3.09 -1.87 -26.61
N GLY A 597 -3.39 -1.79 -25.33
CA GLY A 597 -3.46 -0.57 -24.56
C GLY A 597 -2.14 -0.24 -23.88
N LEU A 598 -2.05 0.96 -23.29
CA LEU A 598 -0.88 1.40 -22.54
C LEU A 598 -1.26 1.74 -21.10
N ALA A 599 -0.64 1.09 -20.14
CA ALA A 599 -0.81 1.33 -18.72
C ALA A 599 0.42 2.01 -18.11
N TRP A 600 0.19 2.74 -17.04
CA TRP A 600 1.24 3.28 -16.17
C TRP A 600 1.11 2.65 -14.78
N THR A 601 2.24 2.18 -14.25
CA THR A 601 2.34 1.51 -12.95
C THR A 601 3.46 2.14 -12.12
N SER A 602 3.54 1.78 -10.85
CA SER A 602 4.63 2.22 -9.97
C SER A 602 6.03 1.77 -10.44
N VAL A 603 6.10 0.81 -11.36
CA VAL A 603 7.36 0.32 -11.94
C VAL A 603 7.62 0.87 -13.34
N GLY A 604 6.74 1.72 -13.85
CA GLY A 604 6.84 2.37 -15.17
C GLY A 604 5.66 2.04 -16.08
N GLY A 605 5.81 2.33 -17.36
CA GLY A 605 4.81 2.00 -18.37
C GLY A 605 4.84 0.52 -18.75
N GLU A 606 3.69 -0.03 -19.09
CA GLU A 606 3.48 -1.42 -19.52
C GLU A 606 2.50 -1.51 -20.68
N LEU A 607 2.69 -2.52 -21.56
CA LEU A 607 1.67 -2.89 -22.52
C LEU A 607 0.54 -3.61 -21.80
N LEU A 608 -0.69 -3.28 -22.17
CA LEU A 608 -1.90 -3.84 -21.60
C LEU A 608 -2.70 -4.50 -22.71
N ASN A 609 -2.64 -5.81 -22.83
CA ASN A 609 -3.46 -6.53 -23.78
C ASN A 609 -4.91 -6.57 -23.27
N ILE A 610 -5.84 -6.24 -24.15
CA ILE A 610 -7.26 -6.23 -23.90
C ILE A 610 -7.90 -7.17 -24.92
N GLU A 611 -8.54 -8.20 -24.42
CA GLU A 611 -9.20 -9.22 -25.21
C GLU A 611 -10.72 -9.09 -25.07
N ALA A 612 -11.43 -9.03 -26.17
CA ALA A 612 -12.88 -9.09 -26.18
C ALA A 612 -13.34 -10.35 -26.92
N LEU A 613 -14.40 -10.97 -26.43
CA LEU A 613 -15.01 -12.14 -27.04
C LEU A 613 -16.53 -11.97 -27.08
N ARG A 614 -17.12 -12.35 -28.22
CA ARG A 614 -18.56 -12.38 -28.42
C ARG A 614 -19.10 -13.78 -28.17
N LEU A 615 -20.14 -13.87 -27.33
CA LEU A 615 -20.83 -15.10 -26.98
C LEU A 615 -22.32 -14.98 -27.28
N PRO A 616 -23.04 -16.07 -27.60
CA PRO A 616 -24.50 -16.07 -27.57
C PRO A 616 -24.98 -15.71 -26.17
N GLY A 617 -25.95 -14.80 -26.06
CA GLY A 617 -26.34 -14.33 -24.74
C GLY A 617 -27.60 -13.46 -24.73
N LYS A 618 -27.69 -12.56 -23.76
CA LYS A 618 -28.86 -11.68 -23.53
C LYS A 618 -28.45 -10.21 -23.32
N GLY A 619 -27.40 -9.77 -23.98
CA GLY A 619 -26.92 -8.39 -23.92
C GLY A 619 -26.06 -8.07 -22.70
N ARG A 620 -25.46 -9.06 -22.04
CA ARG A 620 -24.65 -8.84 -20.83
C ARG A 620 -23.20 -8.50 -21.17
N MET A 621 -22.65 -7.51 -20.44
CA MET A 621 -21.21 -7.25 -20.43
C MET A 621 -20.58 -8.01 -19.24
N LYS A 622 -19.59 -8.87 -19.54
CA LYS A 622 -18.82 -9.59 -18.53
C LYS A 622 -17.38 -9.08 -18.55
N THR A 623 -16.82 -8.81 -17.39
CA THR A 623 -15.45 -8.32 -17.25
C THR A 623 -14.63 -9.23 -16.34
N THR A 624 -13.37 -9.49 -16.70
CA THR A 624 -12.43 -10.28 -15.90
C THR A 624 -11.01 -9.71 -15.99
N GLY A 625 -10.12 -9.97 -15.01
CA GLY A 625 -8.72 -9.51 -14.99
C GLY A 625 -8.33 -8.69 -13.77
N LYS A 626 -9.00 -8.86 -12.60
CA LYS A 626 -8.81 -8.05 -11.38
C LYS A 626 -8.88 -6.54 -11.64
N LEU A 627 -9.96 -6.12 -12.31
CA LEU A 627 -10.19 -4.73 -12.65
C LEU A 627 -10.75 -3.98 -11.44
N GLY A 628 -10.20 -2.79 -11.18
CA GLY A 628 -10.75 -1.83 -10.22
C GLY A 628 -12.03 -1.19 -10.73
N ASP A 629 -12.67 -0.41 -9.87
CA ASP A 629 -14.01 0.13 -10.19
C ASP A 629 -13.98 1.18 -11.30
N VAL A 630 -12.95 2.04 -11.34
CA VAL A 630 -12.77 3.04 -12.41
C VAL A 630 -12.61 2.37 -13.78
N MET A 631 -11.90 1.24 -13.85
CA MET A 631 -11.74 0.51 -15.11
C MET A 631 -13.03 -0.19 -15.54
N LYS A 632 -13.84 -0.69 -14.60
CA LYS A 632 -15.17 -1.25 -14.90
C LYS A 632 -16.11 -0.18 -15.43
N GLU A 633 -16.16 1.00 -14.80
CA GLU A 633 -16.92 2.15 -15.30
C GLU A 633 -16.49 2.56 -16.71
N SER A 634 -15.19 2.52 -17.00
CA SER A 634 -14.66 2.80 -18.34
C SER A 634 -15.15 1.79 -19.38
N ILE A 635 -15.26 0.50 -19.02
CA ILE A 635 -15.82 -0.54 -19.90
C ILE A 635 -17.33 -0.30 -20.13
N ASP A 636 -18.07 0.06 -19.09
CA ASP A 636 -19.51 0.35 -19.19
C ASP A 636 -19.76 1.59 -20.07
N ALA A 637 -18.94 2.64 -19.93
CA ALA A 637 -18.97 3.82 -20.79
C ALA A 637 -18.65 3.46 -22.25
N ALA A 638 -17.60 2.66 -22.47
CA ALA A 638 -17.22 2.17 -23.80
C ALA A 638 -18.33 1.35 -24.46
N SER A 639 -18.95 0.44 -23.71
CA SER A 639 -20.08 -0.36 -24.17
C SER A 639 -21.28 0.51 -24.53
N SER A 640 -21.61 1.48 -23.71
CA SER A 640 -22.74 2.41 -23.95
C SER A 640 -22.51 3.25 -25.22
N TYR A 641 -21.29 3.75 -25.40
CA TYR A 641 -20.90 4.48 -26.59
C TYR A 641 -20.98 3.60 -27.84
N VAL A 642 -20.44 2.38 -27.81
CA VAL A 642 -20.48 1.45 -28.95
C VAL A 642 -21.96 1.12 -29.35
N ARG A 643 -22.84 0.97 -28.36
CA ARG A 643 -24.28 0.76 -28.63
C ARG A 643 -24.92 1.98 -29.32
N SER A 644 -24.52 3.19 -28.93
CA SER A 644 -25.08 4.43 -29.52
C SER A 644 -24.69 4.62 -30.98
N ILE A 645 -23.50 4.12 -31.40
CA ILE A 645 -23.01 4.23 -32.79
C ILE A 645 -23.19 2.93 -33.58
N ALA A 646 -24.02 2.00 -33.12
CA ALA A 646 -24.19 0.68 -33.73
C ALA A 646 -24.42 0.69 -35.26
N PRO A 647 -25.34 1.52 -35.81
CA PRO A 647 -25.54 1.61 -37.26
C PRO A 647 -24.33 2.13 -38.01
N GLU A 648 -23.56 3.05 -37.42
CA GLU A 648 -22.34 3.64 -38.01
C GLU A 648 -21.22 2.61 -38.17
N ILE A 649 -21.19 1.63 -37.27
CA ILE A 649 -20.20 0.52 -37.34
C ILE A 649 -20.76 -0.74 -38.02
N GLY A 650 -21.92 -0.66 -38.67
CA GLY A 650 -22.50 -1.78 -39.40
C GLY A 650 -23.18 -2.86 -38.55
N VAL A 651 -23.57 -2.53 -37.31
CA VAL A 651 -24.18 -3.47 -36.36
C VAL A 651 -25.63 -3.08 -36.14
N LYS A 652 -26.56 -4.02 -36.38
CA LYS A 652 -27.98 -3.79 -36.07
C LYS A 652 -28.21 -3.71 -34.57
N PRO A 653 -28.88 -2.66 -34.03
CA PRO A 653 -29.12 -2.50 -32.59
C PRO A 653 -29.68 -3.73 -31.85
N PRO A 654 -30.67 -4.49 -32.37
CA PRO A 654 -31.20 -5.69 -31.72
C PRO A 654 -30.19 -6.82 -31.52
N LYS A 655 -29.06 -6.79 -32.23
CA LYS A 655 -27.99 -7.78 -32.07
C LYS A 655 -27.40 -7.76 -30.68
N PHE A 656 -27.39 -6.59 -30.05
CA PHE A 656 -26.85 -6.47 -28.66
C PHE A 656 -27.68 -7.26 -27.64
N ASP A 657 -28.96 -7.48 -27.89
CA ASP A 657 -29.82 -8.23 -26.96
C ASP A 657 -29.71 -9.76 -27.13
N THR A 658 -28.99 -10.21 -28.14
CA THR A 658 -28.79 -11.63 -28.48
C THR A 658 -27.36 -12.12 -28.25
N ILE A 659 -26.44 -11.23 -27.85
CA ILE A 659 -25.06 -11.54 -27.63
C ILE A 659 -24.56 -10.98 -26.30
N ASP A 660 -23.75 -11.75 -25.61
CA ASP A 660 -22.96 -11.28 -24.49
C ASP A 660 -21.56 -10.94 -24.99
N ILE A 661 -20.94 -9.91 -24.41
CA ILE A 661 -19.57 -9.53 -24.69
C ILE A 661 -18.76 -9.76 -23.41
N HIS A 662 -17.66 -10.51 -23.53
CA HIS A 662 -16.74 -10.73 -22.45
C HIS A 662 -15.44 -9.99 -22.74
N VAL A 663 -15.11 -9.00 -21.92
CA VAL A 663 -13.83 -8.28 -21.95
C VAL A 663 -12.92 -8.84 -20.88
N HIS A 664 -11.75 -9.29 -21.28
CA HIS A 664 -10.72 -9.82 -20.40
C HIS A 664 -9.45 -9.00 -20.53
N VAL A 665 -8.84 -8.67 -19.39
CA VAL A 665 -7.50 -8.08 -19.36
C VAL A 665 -6.58 -9.07 -18.67
N PRO A 666 -5.74 -9.79 -19.43
CA PRO A 666 -4.84 -10.81 -18.90
C PRO A 666 -3.92 -10.29 -17.79
N ASP A 667 -3.14 -11.21 -17.17
CA ASP A 667 -2.24 -10.92 -16.06
C ASP A 667 -2.97 -10.60 -14.73
N GLY A 668 -3.82 -11.55 -14.31
CA GLY A 668 -4.65 -11.45 -13.10
C GLY A 668 -3.89 -11.36 -11.77
N ALA A 669 -2.55 -11.44 -11.76
CA ALA A 669 -1.76 -11.25 -10.56
C ALA A 669 -1.68 -9.79 -10.10
N THR A 670 -1.75 -8.84 -11.04
CA THR A 670 -1.63 -7.40 -10.80
C THR A 670 -3.00 -6.73 -10.87
N PRO A 671 -3.47 -6.05 -9.82
CA PRO A 671 -4.68 -5.22 -9.88
C PRO A 671 -4.49 -4.11 -10.92
N LYS A 672 -5.53 -3.86 -11.72
CA LYS A 672 -5.55 -2.84 -12.77
C LYS A 672 -6.71 -1.89 -12.53
N ASP A 673 -6.42 -0.60 -12.50
CA ASP A 673 -7.43 0.44 -12.33
C ASP A 673 -7.05 1.70 -13.10
N GLY A 674 -8.06 2.44 -13.55
CA GLY A 674 -7.90 3.70 -14.25
C GLY A 674 -8.67 3.80 -15.55
N PRO A 675 -9.04 5.02 -16.00
CA PRO A 675 -9.91 5.24 -17.16
C PRO A 675 -9.15 5.20 -18.50
N SER A 676 -7.82 5.21 -18.50
CA SER A 676 -6.98 5.43 -19.69
C SER A 676 -6.98 4.30 -20.74
N ALA A 677 -7.69 3.20 -20.47
CA ALA A 677 -7.89 2.09 -21.40
C ALA A 677 -9.19 2.24 -22.24
N GLY A 678 -9.96 3.30 -22.07
CA GLY A 678 -11.27 3.50 -22.71
C GLY A 678 -11.25 3.37 -24.23
N LEU A 679 -10.28 3.99 -24.91
CA LEU A 679 -10.12 3.87 -26.36
C LEU A 679 -9.87 2.42 -26.79
N ALA A 680 -9.02 1.70 -26.07
CA ALA A 680 -8.72 0.30 -26.37
C ALA A 680 -9.92 -0.62 -26.10
N MET A 681 -10.72 -0.33 -25.06
CA MET A 681 -11.97 -1.05 -24.77
C MET A 681 -12.98 -0.88 -25.89
N VAL A 682 -13.22 0.36 -26.34
CA VAL A 682 -14.11 0.62 -27.49
C VAL A 682 -13.62 -0.13 -28.72
N THR A 683 -12.33 -0.03 -29.05
CA THR A 683 -11.75 -0.68 -30.23
C THR A 683 -11.90 -2.19 -30.18
N SER A 684 -11.66 -2.82 -29.03
CA SER A 684 -11.82 -4.27 -28.87
C SER A 684 -13.27 -4.72 -29.03
N ILE A 685 -14.23 -3.97 -28.46
CA ILE A 685 -15.67 -4.26 -28.58
C ILE A 685 -16.11 -4.10 -30.02
N VAL A 686 -15.73 -3.01 -30.71
CA VAL A 686 -16.06 -2.79 -32.15
C VAL A 686 -15.48 -3.88 -33.03
N SER A 687 -14.22 -4.26 -32.82
CA SER A 687 -13.54 -5.33 -33.55
C SER A 687 -14.32 -6.65 -33.47
N VAL A 688 -14.71 -7.06 -32.27
CA VAL A 688 -15.47 -8.30 -32.04
C VAL A 688 -16.87 -8.27 -32.66
N LEU A 689 -17.52 -7.10 -32.60
CA LEU A 689 -18.87 -6.95 -33.16
C LEU A 689 -18.89 -6.98 -34.70
N THR A 690 -17.86 -6.36 -35.31
CA THR A 690 -17.73 -6.24 -36.77
C THR A 690 -16.97 -7.42 -37.40
N GLY A 691 -16.17 -8.13 -36.61
CA GLY A 691 -15.24 -9.17 -37.07
C GLY A 691 -14.04 -8.61 -37.83
N ILE A 692 -13.71 -7.34 -37.66
CA ILE A 692 -12.55 -6.69 -38.27
C ILE A 692 -11.35 -6.79 -37.32
N PRO A 693 -10.22 -7.32 -37.78
CA PRO A 693 -9.01 -7.41 -36.95
C PRO A 693 -8.46 -6.03 -36.57
N VAL A 694 -7.79 -5.97 -35.42
CA VAL A 694 -7.01 -4.81 -34.98
C VAL A 694 -5.57 -5.01 -35.41
N ARG A 695 -4.92 -3.96 -35.86
CA ARG A 695 -3.51 -3.97 -36.26
C ARG A 695 -2.61 -4.23 -35.05
N LYS A 696 -1.70 -5.18 -35.19
CA LYS A 696 -0.76 -5.61 -34.14
C LYS A 696 0.31 -4.56 -33.76
N ASP A 697 0.65 -3.69 -34.72
CA ASP A 697 1.70 -2.69 -34.61
C ASP A 697 1.21 -1.38 -33.97
N ILE A 698 -0.06 -1.32 -33.55
CA ILE A 698 -0.68 -0.15 -32.94
C ILE A 698 -0.97 -0.38 -31.46
N ALA A 699 -0.62 0.61 -30.66
CA ALA A 699 -1.10 0.72 -29.29
C ALA A 699 -1.88 2.03 -29.09
N MET A 700 -2.73 2.08 -28.07
CA MET A 700 -3.51 3.27 -27.79
C MET A 700 -3.68 3.52 -26.30
N THR A 701 -3.89 4.79 -25.95
CA THR A 701 -4.25 5.19 -24.61
C THR A 701 -5.16 6.40 -24.67
N GLY A 702 -6.17 6.44 -23.83
CA GLY A 702 -7.15 7.52 -23.74
C GLY A 702 -8.37 7.08 -22.98
N GLU A 703 -8.94 7.98 -22.20
CA GLU A 703 -10.28 7.82 -21.65
C GLU A 703 -11.30 8.16 -22.73
N VAL A 704 -12.46 7.54 -22.70
CA VAL A 704 -13.54 7.78 -23.65
C VAL A 704 -14.76 8.39 -22.95
N SER A 705 -15.30 9.47 -23.50
CA SER A 705 -16.57 10.02 -23.05
C SER A 705 -17.74 9.28 -23.68
N LEU A 706 -18.96 9.40 -23.12
CA LEU A 706 -20.20 8.85 -23.70
C LEU A 706 -20.53 9.42 -25.08
N ARG A 707 -19.82 10.45 -25.54
CA ARG A 707 -19.93 11.05 -26.88
C ARG A 707 -18.79 10.63 -27.81
N GLY A 708 -17.94 9.74 -27.40
CA GLY A 708 -16.80 9.25 -28.18
C GLY A 708 -15.57 10.16 -28.22
N ASN A 709 -15.52 11.22 -27.43
CA ASN A 709 -14.34 12.08 -27.38
C ASN A 709 -13.20 11.38 -26.63
N ALA A 710 -11.99 11.48 -27.16
CA ALA A 710 -10.77 11.02 -26.50
C ALA A 710 -10.35 12.03 -25.43
N MET A 711 -10.38 11.61 -24.18
CA MET A 711 -10.05 12.44 -23.03
C MET A 711 -8.59 12.26 -22.59
N PRO A 712 -7.94 13.31 -22.04
CA PRO A 712 -6.52 13.29 -21.69
C PRO A 712 -6.19 12.29 -20.58
N ILE A 713 -4.95 11.84 -20.60
CA ILE A 713 -4.41 10.84 -19.65
C ILE A 713 -3.13 11.32 -18.98
N GLY A 714 -2.76 10.70 -17.86
CA GLY A 714 -1.47 10.87 -17.22
C GLY A 714 -0.43 9.83 -17.62
N GLY A 715 0.86 10.14 -17.36
CA GLY A 715 1.96 9.20 -17.56
C GLY A 715 2.27 8.92 -19.04
N LEU A 716 2.10 9.90 -19.94
CA LEU A 716 2.32 9.71 -21.36
C LEU A 716 3.74 9.26 -21.67
N LYS A 717 4.75 9.84 -21.03
CA LYS A 717 6.17 9.52 -21.25
C LYS A 717 6.42 8.02 -20.98
N GLU A 718 5.99 7.52 -19.84
CA GLU A 718 6.18 6.12 -19.43
C GLU A 718 5.43 5.16 -20.37
N LYS A 719 4.25 5.54 -20.83
CA LYS A 719 3.45 4.77 -21.77
C LYS A 719 4.11 4.66 -23.14
N LEU A 720 4.63 5.76 -23.69
CA LEU A 720 5.35 5.76 -24.96
C LEU A 720 6.66 4.97 -24.87
N LEU A 721 7.38 5.07 -23.74
CA LEU A 721 8.56 4.23 -23.48
C LEU A 721 8.21 2.73 -23.46
N ALA A 722 7.05 2.37 -22.91
CA ALA A 722 6.60 0.99 -22.92
C ALA A 722 6.22 0.51 -24.33
N ALA A 723 5.56 1.37 -25.12
CA ALA A 723 5.21 1.08 -26.50
C ALA A 723 6.45 0.81 -27.35
N LEU A 724 7.45 1.71 -27.30
CA LEU A 724 8.72 1.54 -28.02
C LEU A 724 9.44 0.25 -27.61
N ARG A 725 9.54 0.00 -26.29
CA ARG A 725 10.16 -1.20 -25.75
C ARG A 725 9.44 -2.49 -26.13
N GLY A 726 8.10 -2.41 -26.27
CA GLY A 726 7.26 -3.54 -26.68
C GLY A 726 7.24 -3.81 -28.17
N GLY A 727 7.96 -3.04 -29.01
CA GLY A 727 8.02 -3.22 -30.46
C GLY A 727 6.82 -2.61 -31.21
N ILE A 728 6.01 -1.78 -30.56
CA ILE A 728 4.95 -1.01 -31.21
C ILE A 728 5.56 0.05 -32.11
N THR A 729 4.97 0.30 -33.25
CA THR A 729 5.42 1.33 -34.20
C THR A 729 4.52 2.56 -34.21
N THR A 730 3.24 2.40 -33.91
CA THR A 730 2.27 3.47 -33.92
C THR A 730 1.51 3.60 -32.60
N VAL A 731 1.38 4.81 -32.07
CA VAL A 731 0.66 5.05 -30.82
C VAL A 731 -0.40 6.13 -31.03
N LEU A 732 -1.65 5.82 -30.66
CA LEU A 732 -2.74 6.77 -30.65
C LEU A 732 -2.89 7.38 -29.25
N ILE A 733 -2.88 8.71 -29.20
CA ILE A 733 -2.99 9.47 -27.94
C ILE A 733 -4.10 10.52 -28.05
N PRO A 734 -4.74 10.94 -26.95
CA PRO A 734 -5.67 12.08 -27.00
C PRO A 734 -4.97 13.36 -27.48
N GLU A 735 -5.66 14.19 -28.28
CA GLU A 735 -5.09 15.46 -28.78
C GLU A 735 -4.65 16.39 -27.65
N ASP A 736 -5.38 16.43 -26.53
CA ASP A 736 -5.02 17.23 -25.36
C ASP A 736 -3.67 16.84 -24.74
N ASN A 737 -3.18 15.64 -25.01
CA ASN A 737 -1.84 15.20 -24.59
C ASN A 737 -0.75 15.58 -25.61
N ALA A 738 -1.05 16.19 -26.74
CA ALA A 738 -0.01 16.69 -27.67
C ALA A 738 0.88 17.75 -27.00
N LYS A 739 0.37 18.50 -26.03
CA LYS A 739 1.13 19.43 -25.20
C LYS A 739 2.26 18.78 -24.40
N ASP A 740 2.16 17.48 -24.12
CA ASP A 740 3.15 16.74 -23.35
C ASP A 740 4.30 16.19 -24.23
N LEU A 741 4.14 16.20 -25.58
CA LEU A 741 5.14 15.70 -26.53
C LEU A 741 6.51 16.39 -26.46
N PRO A 742 6.62 17.70 -26.18
CA PRO A 742 7.92 18.34 -25.97
C PRO A 742 8.74 17.74 -24.81
N GLU A 743 8.09 17.04 -23.90
CA GLU A 743 8.76 16.38 -22.75
C GLU A 743 9.25 14.95 -23.06
N ILE A 744 8.83 14.41 -24.19
CA ILE A 744 9.22 13.06 -24.62
C ILE A 744 10.63 13.10 -25.23
N PRO A 745 11.52 12.16 -24.86
CA PRO A 745 12.86 12.06 -25.44
C PRO A 745 12.83 11.86 -26.96
N ASP A 746 13.80 12.45 -27.67
CA ASP A 746 13.82 12.45 -29.12
C ASP A 746 13.92 11.04 -29.71
N ASN A 747 14.70 10.14 -29.12
CA ASN A 747 14.80 8.74 -29.54
C ASN A 747 13.44 8.00 -29.47
N VAL A 748 12.54 8.39 -28.58
CA VAL A 748 11.18 7.82 -28.49
C VAL A 748 10.30 8.39 -29.61
N LYS A 749 10.40 9.70 -29.87
CA LYS A 749 9.67 10.37 -30.96
C LYS A 749 10.10 9.89 -32.35
N GLU A 750 11.38 9.58 -32.51
CA GLU A 750 11.93 9.05 -33.76
C GLU A 750 11.55 7.56 -33.97
N GLY A 751 11.42 6.81 -32.88
CA GLY A 751 11.09 5.39 -32.92
C GLY A 751 9.60 5.06 -32.97
N LEU A 752 8.70 6.06 -32.77
CA LEU A 752 7.26 5.88 -32.75
C LEU A 752 6.55 6.88 -33.66
N THR A 753 5.58 6.42 -34.42
CA THR A 753 4.59 7.28 -35.07
C THR A 753 3.49 7.62 -34.06
N ILE A 754 3.52 8.84 -33.50
CA ILE A 754 2.57 9.27 -32.49
C ILE A 754 1.47 10.07 -33.17
N ILE A 755 0.21 9.60 -33.05
CA ILE A 755 -0.95 10.21 -33.71
C ILE A 755 -1.91 10.74 -32.63
N PRO A 756 -2.03 12.08 -32.50
CA PRO A 756 -3.07 12.68 -31.67
C PRO A 756 -4.45 12.48 -32.30
N VAL A 757 -5.43 12.07 -31.50
CA VAL A 757 -6.82 11.81 -31.91
C VAL A 757 -7.80 12.55 -31.00
N LYS A 758 -8.88 13.10 -31.59
CA LYS A 758 -9.96 13.80 -30.90
C LYS A 758 -11.13 12.89 -30.56
N HIS A 759 -11.39 11.98 -31.47
CA HIS A 759 -12.61 11.18 -31.42
C HIS A 759 -12.33 9.69 -31.72
N VAL A 760 -13.14 8.80 -31.18
CA VAL A 760 -13.05 7.36 -31.39
C VAL A 760 -13.10 6.97 -32.90
N SER A 761 -13.84 7.72 -33.73
CA SER A 761 -13.85 7.44 -35.16
C SER A 761 -12.48 7.47 -35.82
N GLU A 762 -11.61 8.39 -35.41
CA GLU A 762 -10.22 8.49 -35.87
C GLU A 762 -9.40 7.28 -35.35
N VAL A 763 -9.65 6.87 -34.08
CA VAL A 763 -9.01 5.68 -33.52
C VAL A 763 -9.33 4.43 -34.32
N LEU A 764 -10.60 4.21 -34.63
CA LEU A 764 -11.05 3.05 -35.40
C LEU A 764 -10.50 3.06 -36.84
N GLU A 765 -10.34 4.25 -37.44
CA GLU A 765 -9.72 4.40 -38.75
C GLU A 765 -8.26 3.94 -38.79
N HIS A 766 -7.49 4.25 -37.76
CA HIS A 766 -6.09 3.88 -37.69
C HIS A 766 -5.87 2.46 -37.16
N ALA A 767 -6.67 2.03 -36.17
CA ALA A 767 -6.46 0.80 -35.45
C ALA A 767 -7.01 -0.45 -36.15
N LEU A 768 -8.10 -0.33 -36.87
CA LEU A 768 -8.69 -1.47 -37.59
C LEU A 768 -8.05 -1.64 -38.97
N VAL A 769 -7.89 -2.93 -39.40
CA VAL A 769 -7.35 -3.26 -40.73
C VAL A 769 -8.16 -2.69 -41.87
N ARG A 770 -9.48 -2.49 -41.65
CA ARG A 770 -10.42 -1.81 -42.58
C ARG A 770 -11.46 -1.07 -41.77
N LYS A 771 -12.02 0.00 -42.37
CA LYS A 771 -13.11 0.75 -41.70
C LYS A 771 -14.40 -0.11 -41.66
N PRO A 772 -15.18 -0.03 -40.58
CA PRO A 772 -16.53 -0.56 -40.54
C PRO A 772 -17.40 0.12 -41.61
N GLU A 773 -18.29 -0.62 -42.21
CA GLU A 773 -19.23 -0.12 -43.22
C GLU A 773 -20.55 0.23 -42.52
N PRO A 774 -20.99 1.50 -42.56
CA PRO A 774 -22.29 1.90 -41.98
C PRO A 774 -23.47 1.19 -42.62
N ILE A 775 -24.51 0.96 -41.86
CA ILE A 775 -25.79 0.46 -42.35
C ILE A 775 -26.87 1.51 -42.14
N GLU A 776 -27.80 1.58 -43.07
CA GLU A 776 -29.05 2.32 -42.83
C GLU A 776 -29.93 1.53 -41.85
N TRP A 777 -30.34 2.20 -40.78
CA TRP A 777 -31.16 1.60 -39.74
C TRP A 777 -32.36 2.50 -39.46
N ASP A 778 -33.58 1.96 -39.73
CA ASP A 778 -34.85 2.60 -39.41
C ASP A 778 -35.53 1.82 -38.26
N GLU A 779 -35.48 2.37 -37.07
CA GLU A 779 -36.04 1.75 -35.86
C GLU A 779 -37.56 1.54 -35.98
N ALA A 780 -38.28 2.51 -36.56
CA ALA A 780 -39.73 2.42 -36.75
C ALA A 780 -40.13 1.32 -37.73
N ALA A 781 -39.34 1.12 -38.79
CA ALA A 781 -39.59 0.05 -39.77
C ALA A 781 -39.34 -1.35 -39.18
N GLU A 782 -38.30 -1.50 -38.34
CA GLU A 782 -37.97 -2.78 -37.65
C GLU A 782 -39.01 -3.10 -36.56
N GLU A 783 -39.45 -2.10 -35.79
CA GLU A 783 -40.51 -2.29 -34.79
C GLU A 783 -41.84 -2.71 -35.47
N ALA A 784 -42.18 -2.09 -36.58
CA ALA A 784 -43.34 -2.48 -37.40
C ALA A 784 -43.19 -3.91 -37.93
N ALA A 785 -41.99 -4.30 -38.42
CA ALA A 785 -41.74 -5.66 -38.92
C ALA A 785 -41.77 -6.69 -37.75
N ALA A 786 -41.23 -6.37 -36.60
CA ALA A 786 -41.27 -7.23 -35.40
C ALA A 786 -42.71 -7.40 -34.87
N ALA A 787 -43.51 -6.35 -34.90
CA ALA A 787 -44.93 -6.39 -34.54
C ALA A 787 -45.74 -7.23 -35.54
N ALA A 788 -45.47 -7.12 -36.82
CA ALA A 788 -46.11 -7.93 -37.88
C ALA A 788 -45.76 -9.44 -37.72
N LEU A 789 -44.51 -9.78 -37.46
CA LEU A 789 -44.07 -11.16 -37.20
C LEU A 789 -44.68 -11.76 -35.92
N LYS A 790 -44.85 -10.97 -34.88
CA LYS A 790 -45.54 -11.38 -33.65
C LYS A 790 -47.06 -11.59 -33.93
N ALA A 791 -47.69 -10.79 -34.78
CA ALA A 791 -49.07 -10.95 -35.15
C ALA A 791 -49.31 -12.19 -36.02
N GLU A 792 -48.40 -12.52 -36.95
CA GLU A 792 -48.44 -13.74 -37.76
C GLU A 792 -48.27 -15.00 -36.92
N ASN A 793 -47.33 -15.02 -36.00
CA ASN A 793 -47.05 -16.16 -35.11
C ASN A 793 -48.09 -16.31 -33.98
N GLY A 794 -48.74 -15.21 -33.56
CA GLY A 794 -49.88 -15.23 -32.63
C GLY A 794 -51.20 -15.76 -33.27
N GLY A 795 -51.34 -15.63 -34.61
CA GLY A 795 -52.49 -16.15 -35.36
C GLY A 795 -52.45 -17.67 -35.61
N ALA A 796 -51.27 -18.30 -35.59
CA ALA A 796 -51.14 -19.74 -35.81
C ALA A 796 -51.42 -20.62 -34.57
N GLY A 797 -51.47 -20.04 -33.36
CA GLY A 797 -51.75 -20.75 -32.10
C GLY A 797 -53.25 -20.88 -31.74
N ALA A 798 -54.18 -20.23 -32.50
CA ALA A 798 -55.61 -20.22 -32.20
C ALA A 798 -56.46 -21.21 -33.03
N ARG A 799 -55.83 -22.20 -33.68
CA ARG A 799 -56.57 -23.29 -34.37
C ARG A 799 -56.02 -24.66 -33.99
N ALA A 800 -56.25 -25.09 -32.74
CA ALA A 800 -56.33 -26.49 -32.36
C ALA A 800 -56.89 -26.59 -30.92
N HIS A 801 -58.13 -26.78 -30.83
CA HIS A 801 -59.10 -27.41 -29.92
C HIS A 801 -60.34 -26.62 -29.69
#